data_00295be38dbacddf9c3fe3e78411ece4
#
_entry.id   00295be38dbacddf9c3fe3e78411ece4
#
_cell.length_a   1.000
_cell.length_b   1.000
_cell.length_c   1.000
_cell.angle_alpha   90.00
_cell.angle_beta   90.00
_cell.angle_gamma   90.00
#
_symmetry.space_group_name_H-M   'P 1'
#
loop_
_entity.id
_entity.type
_entity.pdbx_description
1 polymer ?
#
loop_
_entity_poly.entity_id
_entity_poly.type
_entity_poly.pdbx_seq_one_letter_code
_entity_poly.pdbx_strand_id
1 'polypeptide(L)'
;MMKKFSLLSLTLLMAVSLLLGGNAMAQTKAGSFEAGKGTFLLNGEPFVVKAAELHYPRIPKPYWDQRIKLCKALGMNTVCLYVFWNAHEQRPDEFDFTGQHDLAEFCRLCQANGMYVILRPGPYVCAEWEMGGLPWWLLKKKDIRLREDDPYFLERVAIFEQKVAEQVAGLTIQNGGPIIMVQVENEYGSYGVNKKYVAAVRDIVRENFGEVALFQCDWASNFTANGLDDLIWTMNFGTGANIDQQFARLKQLRPDSPLMCSEFWSGWFDKWGANHETRPAADMIAGIDEMLSKGISFSLYMTHGGTNWGHWAGANSPGFAPDVTSYDYDAPISESGQTTPKYWELRKALAKYMDGKKQAKVPALIEPISIEEFQFTEMAPLFENLPQAKQNEPLRTMEEYDQGFGSILYRTTLPEIPEGTKMQLEAHDYTQIFIDGKYIGKLDRRNGEREITLPACKDGAQLDILVEAMGRINFGRAIKDFKGIVSDVKLYYTINDSNADVTINLKSGWEVYNLEDKYDLYKQMNFEPIKSLVDDKGQRIPGAYRATFNLKKPSDTFLNFESWGKGLVYVNGHAMGRIWEIGPQQTLYMPGCWLKKGENEIIVFDIVGPREAKCEGLAEPIINQLQQVKPLIHRTAGETLDLSAEKPALTGAFKAGNGWQEQKLSSPQKGRYIALEALSSQDGKPMACIAEMYIVNDKGERISREPWVVKYADSESVAQNNCNADKIFDLQESTYWKTEEGSPYPHTVVIDLGAEHTITAIQYFPRMEEGAPGSIKDFKLYIKSEDFKIKK
;
A
#
# COMPACT_ATOMS: atom_id res chain seq x y z
N MET A 1 -44.74 60.83 28.74
CA MET A 1 -44.95 59.94 27.56
C MET A 1 -43.70 59.13 27.25
N MET A 2 -43.09 58.52 28.27
CA MET A 2 -41.87 57.73 28.12
C MET A 2 -41.86 56.63 29.19
N LYS A 3 -42.69 55.62 29.07
CA LYS A 3 -42.67 54.39 29.92
C LYS A 3 -43.40 53.19 29.34
N LYS A 4 -43.78 53.17 28.05
CA LYS A 4 -44.48 52.02 27.42
C LYS A 4 -43.73 51.34 26.26
N PHE A 5 -42.49 51.73 25.97
CA PHE A 5 -41.72 51.08 24.87
C PHE A 5 -40.70 50.06 25.33
N SER A 6 -40.54 49.85 26.65
CA SER A 6 -39.49 48.94 27.20
C SER A 6 -39.94 47.47 27.43
N LEU A 7 -41.23 47.17 27.41
CA LEU A 7 -41.74 45.79 27.69
C LEU A 7 -42.01 44.99 26.44
N LEU A 8 -42.25 45.61 25.28
CA LEU A 8 -42.47 44.86 24.01
C LEU A 8 -41.15 44.42 23.34
N SER A 9 -40.04 45.15 23.55
CA SER A 9 -38.75 44.80 23.05
C SER A 9 -38.09 43.63 23.77
N LEU A 10 -38.38 43.43 25.06
CA LEU A 10 -37.81 42.32 25.85
C LEU A 10 -38.52 40.98 25.56
N THR A 11 -39.83 41.02 25.25
CA THR A 11 -40.61 39.83 24.90
C THR A 11 -40.31 39.35 23.48
N LEU A 12 -39.94 40.24 22.56
CA LEU A 12 -39.54 39.83 21.18
C LEU A 12 -38.11 39.31 21.13
N LEU A 13 -37.19 39.78 21.99
CA LEU A 13 -35.84 39.20 22.11
C LEU A 13 -35.82 37.83 22.80
N MET A 14 -36.76 37.57 23.77
CA MET A 14 -36.90 36.23 24.35
C MET A 14 -37.59 35.23 23.44
N ALA A 15 -38.48 35.66 22.53
CA ALA A 15 -39.14 34.81 21.56
C ALA A 15 -38.19 34.44 20.38
N VAL A 16 -37.25 35.33 20.00
CA VAL A 16 -36.25 35.04 18.97
C VAL A 16 -35.09 34.23 19.50
N SER A 17 -34.74 34.33 20.78
CA SER A 17 -33.76 33.44 21.41
C SER A 17 -34.27 32.01 21.70
N LEU A 18 -35.59 31.81 21.72
CA LEU A 18 -36.22 30.49 21.82
C LEU A 18 -36.45 29.82 20.46
N LEU A 19 -36.33 30.56 19.35
CA LEU A 19 -36.42 30.01 17.99
C LEU A 19 -35.05 29.72 17.35
N LEU A 20 -33.95 30.14 17.98
CA LEU A 20 -32.56 29.87 17.55
C LEU A 20 -31.81 28.88 18.46
N GLY A 21 -32.48 28.35 19.45
CA GLY A 21 -31.94 27.38 20.39
C GLY A 21 -32.72 26.09 20.39
N GLY A 22 -32.40 25.17 19.49
CA GLY A 22 -32.99 23.88 19.66
C GLY A 22 -33.03 22.95 18.45
N ASN A 23 -31.95 22.81 17.73
CA ASN A 23 -31.65 21.46 17.31
C ASN A 23 -31.00 20.76 18.53
N ALA A 24 -31.81 20.45 19.54
CA ALA A 24 -31.48 19.40 20.48
C ALA A 24 -31.39 18.13 19.63
N MET A 25 -30.19 17.70 19.26
CA MET A 25 -30.00 16.32 18.84
C MET A 25 -30.69 15.46 19.91
N ALA A 26 -31.73 14.76 19.50
CA ALA A 26 -32.33 13.75 20.36
C ALA A 26 -31.20 12.91 20.91
N GLN A 27 -31.00 12.92 22.22
CA GLN A 27 -29.95 12.15 22.87
C GLN A 27 -30.22 10.69 22.47
N THR A 28 -29.42 10.15 21.51
CA THR A 28 -29.56 8.78 21.03
C THR A 28 -29.34 7.88 22.25
N LYS A 29 -30.25 6.94 22.45
CA LYS A 29 -30.19 6.02 23.61
C LYS A 29 -28.87 5.23 23.56
N ALA A 30 -28.11 5.21 24.65
CA ALA A 30 -26.94 4.36 24.81
C ALA A 30 -27.27 2.92 24.43
N GLY A 31 -26.41 2.30 23.61
CA GLY A 31 -26.54 0.91 23.19
C GLY A 31 -25.39 0.06 23.72
N SER A 32 -25.41 -1.22 23.39
CA SER A 32 -24.32 -2.15 23.68
C SER A 32 -24.00 -3.01 22.49
N PHE A 33 -22.71 -3.34 22.34
CA PHE A 33 -22.23 -4.33 21.39
C PHE A 33 -21.14 -5.18 22.07
N GLU A 34 -21.29 -6.48 22.02
CA GLU A 34 -20.40 -7.39 22.73
C GLU A 34 -20.27 -8.75 22.04
N ALA A 35 -19.22 -9.49 22.37
CA ALA A 35 -19.07 -10.89 21.99
C ALA A 35 -19.93 -11.76 22.88
N GLY A 36 -21.01 -12.34 22.32
CA GLY A 36 -21.80 -13.39 22.96
C GLY A 36 -21.24 -14.77 22.65
N LYS A 37 -21.97 -15.80 23.10
CA LYS A 37 -21.59 -17.19 22.86
C LYS A 37 -21.83 -17.57 21.38
N GLY A 38 -20.76 -17.62 20.61
CA GLY A 38 -20.78 -17.99 19.18
C GLY A 38 -21.41 -16.95 18.24
N THR A 39 -21.79 -15.78 18.73
CA THR A 39 -22.36 -14.71 17.94
C THR A 39 -22.06 -13.35 18.58
N PHE A 40 -22.14 -12.27 17.81
CA PHE A 40 -22.18 -10.92 18.40
C PHE A 40 -23.57 -10.62 18.93
N LEU A 41 -23.62 -9.76 19.95
CA LEU A 41 -24.86 -9.23 20.53
C LEU A 41 -24.91 -7.71 20.37
N LEU A 42 -25.96 -7.22 19.74
CA LEU A 42 -26.29 -5.81 19.66
C LEU A 42 -27.51 -5.51 20.53
N ASN A 43 -27.34 -4.74 21.60
CA ASN A 43 -28.38 -4.49 22.60
C ASN A 43 -28.98 -5.79 23.20
N GLY A 44 -28.10 -6.80 23.36
CA GLY A 44 -28.48 -8.12 23.88
C GLY A 44 -29.07 -9.10 22.85
N GLU A 45 -29.34 -8.65 21.61
CA GLU A 45 -29.87 -9.50 20.55
C GLU A 45 -28.80 -9.98 19.60
N PRO A 46 -28.86 -11.21 19.05
CA PRO A 46 -27.92 -11.73 18.09
C PRO A 46 -27.78 -10.83 16.87
N PHE A 47 -26.54 -10.56 16.48
CA PHE A 47 -26.24 -9.65 15.38
C PHE A 47 -25.11 -10.20 14.50
N VAL A 48 -25.38 -10.33 13.20
CA VAL A 48 -24.37 -10.68 12.19
C VAL A 48 -23.91 -9.39 11.51
N VAL A 49 -22.62 -9.07 11.66
CA VAL A 49 -22.00 -7.91 11.01
C VAL A 49 -21.84 -8.22 9.53
N LYS A 50 -22.40 -7.36 8.69
CA LYS A 50 -22.21 -7.31 7.24
C LYS A 50 -21.59 -5.96 6.92
N ALA A 51 -20.25 -5.88 7.04
CA ALA A 51 -19.54 -4.61 6.91
C ALA A 51 -19.07 -4.37 5.47
N ALA A 52 -19.12 -3.12 5.08
CA ALA A 52 -18.52 -2.58 3.86
C ALA A 52 -17.27 -1.79 4.23
N GLU A 53 -16.11 -2.19 3.72
CA GLU A 53 -14.88 -1.43 3.91
C GLU A 53 -14.86 -0.24 2.95
N LEU A 54 -14.76 0.98 3.52
CA LEU A 54 -14.59 2.27 2.83
C LEU A 54 -13.56 3.11 3.57
N HIS A 55 -12.67 3.74 2.85
CA HIS A 55 -11.66 4.64 3.42
C HIS A 55 -11.99 6.09 3.06
N TYR A 56 -12.50 6.86 4.03
CA TYR A 56 -12.97 8.24 3.80
C TYR A 56 -11.90 9.16 3.17
N PRO A 57 -10.58 9.05 3.45
CA PRO A 57 -9.58 9.89 2.77
C PRO A 57 -9.44 9.58 1.27
N ARG A 58 -9.85 8.38 0.83
CA ARG A 58 -9.82 7.95 -0.57
C ARG A 58 -11.04 8.38 -1.38
N ILE A 59 -12.04 8.99 -0.72
CA ILE A 59 -13.33 9.38 -1.32
C ILE A 59 -13.49 10.88 -1.12
N PRO A 60 -13.80 11.67 -2.17
CA PRO A 60 -14.09 13.10 -2.00
C PRO A 60 -15.21 13.33 -0.98
N LYS A 61 -15.00 14.23 -0.02
CA LYS A 61 -15.98 14.49 1.07
C LYS A 61 -17.42 14.68 0.57
N PRO A 62 -17.69 15.46 -0.52
CA PRO A 62 -19.05 15.62 -1.04
C PRO A 62 -19.72 14.32 -1.49
N TYR A 63 -18.95 13.25 -1.71
CA TYR A 63 -19.46 11.96 -2.18
C TYR A 63 -19.63 10.92 -1.07
N TRP A 64 -19.20 11.18 0.17
CA TRP A 64 -19.29 10.25 1.28
C TRP A 64 -20.69 9.69 1.51
N ASP A 65 -21.70 10.56 1.61
CA ASP A 65 -23.09 10.15 1.85
C ASP A 65 -23.62 9.22 0.73
N GLN A 66 -23.29 9.53 -0.53
CA GLN A 66 -23.71 8.71 -1.67
C GLN A 66 -23.04 7.32 -1.64
N ARG A 67 -21.75 7.23 -1.28
CA ARG A 67 -21.01 5.96 -1.17
C ARG A 67 -21.55 5.10 -0.02
N ILE A 68 -21.85 5.70 1.15
CA ILE A 68 -22.48 5.02 2.28
C ILE A 68 -23.86 4.47 1.88
N LYS A 69 -24.67 5.25 1.13
CA LYS A 69 -25.95 4.80 0.62
C LYS A 69 -25.85 3.65 -0.37
N LEU A 70 -24.82 3.62 -1.19
CA LEU A 70 -24.53 2.47 -2.09
C LEU A 70 -24.27 1.20 -1.27
N CYS A 71 -23.49 1.28 -0.20
CA CYS A 71 -23.25 0.14 0.68
C CYS A 71 -24.50 -0.32 1.40
N LYS A 72 -25.33 0.62 1.90
CA LYS A 72 -26.62 0.27 2.49
C LYS A 72 -27.55 -0.39 1.48
N ALA A 73 -27.55 0.07 0.24
CA ALA A 73 -28.35 -0.51 -0.82
C ALA A 73 -27.93 -1.93 -1.20
N LEU A 74 -26.66 -2.31 -1.01
CA LEU A 74 -26.23 -3.70 -1.10
C LEU A 74 -26.89 -4.61 -0.07
N GLY A 75 -27.22 -4.08 1.11
CA GLY A 75 -27.71 -4.84 2.26
C GLY A 75 -26.71 -4.94 3.40
N MET A 76 -25.65 -4.13 3.35
CA MET A 76 -24.70 -3.98 4.46
C MET A 76 -25.38 -3.25 5.64
N ASN A 77 -24.93 -3.53 6.85
CA ASN A 77 -25.43 -2.91 8.08
C ASN A 77 -24.34 -2.10 8.81
N THR A 78 -23.10 -2.23 8.38
CA THR A 78 -21.92 -1.64 9.03
C THR A 78 -20.98 -1.09 7.96
N VAL A 79 -20.28 0.00 8.28
CA VAL A 79 -19.13 0.50 7.53
C VAL A 79 -17.88 0.22 8.35
N CYS A 80 -16.87 -0.35 7.72
CA CYS A 80 -15.54 -0.53 8.30
C CYS A 80 -14.59 0.48 7.69
N LEU A 81 -13.70 1.08 8.49
CA LEU A 81 -12.78 2.12 7.99
C LEU A 81 -11.46 2.14 8.76
N TYR A 82 -10.39 2.45 8.05
CA TYR A 82 -9.10 2.80 8.63
C TYR A 82 -8.97 4.30 8.91
N VAL A 83 -8.20 4.62 9.95
CA VAL A 83 -7.71 5.99 10.20
C VAL A 83 -6.21 6.01 9.89
N PHE A 84 -5.82 6.77 8.88
CA PHE A 84 -4.43 6.85 8.44
C PHE A 84 -3.69 7.91 9.25
N TRP A 85 -2.83 7.51 10.16
CA TRP A 85 -2.12 8.43 11.04
C TRP A 85 -1.38 9.54 10.26
N ASN A 86 -0.62 9.16 9.22
CA ASN A 86 0.15 10.12 8.42
C ASN A 86 -0.71 11.10 7.61
N ALA A 87 -1.96 10.80 7.33
CA ALA A 87 -2.89 11.75 6.71
C ALA A 87 -3.34 12.82 7.71
N HIS A 88 -3.48 12.47 8.97
CA HIS A 88 -3.92 13.37 10.04
C HIS A 88 -2.78 14.12 10.72
N GLU A 89 -1.55 13.59 10.73
CA GLU A 89 -0.37 14.19 11.35
C GLU A 89 0.80 14.16 10.36
N GLN A 90 0.75 15.03 9.35
CA GLN A 90 1.79 15.10 8.30
C GLN A 90 3.12 15.65 8.83
N ARG A 91 3.09 16.43 9.91
CA ARG A 91 4.24 16.89 10.69
C ARG A 91 3.96 16.68 12.17
N PRO A 92 4.99 16.48 13.01
CA PRO A 92 4.80 16.23 14.44
C PRO A 92 3.95 17.31 15.11
N ASP A 93 2.92 16.89 15.83
CA ASP A 93 2.00 17.74 16.60
C ASP A 93 1.08 18.67 15.76
N GLU A 94 1.09 18.53 14.44
CA GLU A 94 0.20 19.24 13.53
C GLU A 94 -0.93 18.31 13.06
N PHE A 95 -2.06 18.33 13.79
CA PHE A 95 -3.20 17.43 13.52
C PHE A 95 -4.27 18.10 12.65
N ASP A 96 -4.72 17.39 11.61
CA ASP A 96 -5.84 17.80 10.77
C ASP A 96 -6.97 16.75 10.78
N PHE A 97 -8.12 17.14 11.34
CA PHE A 97 -9.37 16.39 11.31
C PHE A 97 -10.49 17.22 10.65
N THR A 98 -10.13 18.01 9.65
CA THR A 98 -11.07 18.90 8.95
C THR A 98 -11.19 18.50 7.47
N GLY A 99 -12.18 19.06 6.78
CA GLY A 99 -12.33 18.88 5.32
C GLY A 99 -12.36 17.40 4.93
N GLN A 100 -11.40 16.97 4.10
CA GLN A 100 -11.27 15.60 3.63
C GLN A 100 -10.89 14.62 4.76
N HIS A 101 -10.38 15.11 5.89
CA HIS A 101 -9.94 14.33 7.05
C HIS A 101 -10.96 14.34 8.21
N ASP A 102 -12.20 14.82 7.99
CA ASP A 102 -13.24 14.92 9.03
C ASP A 102 -13.85 13.55 9.37
N LEU A 103 -13.11 12.78 10.15
CA LEU A 103 -13.48 11.43 10.61
C LEU A 103 -14.83 11.43 11.35
N ALA A 104 -15.06 12.42 12.20
CA ALA A 104 -16.27 12.50 13.01
C ALA A 104 -17.51 12.69 12.13
N GLU A 105 -17.43 13.54 11.11
CA GLU A 105 -18.52 13.74 10.14
C GLU A 105 -18.79 12.48 9.32
N PHE A 106 -17.74 11.75 8.90
CA PHE A 106 -17.93 10.48 8.20
C PHE A 106 -18.70 9.47 9.08
N CYS A 107 -18.35 9.34 10.36
CA CYS A 107 -19.05 8.48 11.30
C CYS A 107 -20.51 8.92 11.51
N ARG A 108 -20.77 10.25 11.61
CA ARG A 108 -22.14 10.78 11.73
C ARG A 108 -22.98 10.51 10.47
N LEU A 109 -22.39 10.60 9.29
CA LEU A 109 -23.05 10.23 8.03
C LEU A 109 -23.42 8.74 8.00
N CYS A 110 -22.56 7.86 8.50
CA CYS A 110 -22.90 6.44 8.67
C CYS A 110 -24.11 6.28 9.59
N GLN A 111 -24.12 6.93 10.75
CA GLN A 111 -25.23 6.90 11.68
C GLN A 111 -26.53 7.44 11.06
N ALA A 112 -26.46 8.57 10.36
CA ALA A 112 -27.62 9.18 9.68
C ALA A 112 -28.23 8.25 8.62
N ASN A 113 -27.42 7.41 8.00
CA ASN A 113 -27.84 6.38 7.07
C ASN A 113 -28.25 5.06 7.76
N GLY A 114 -28.22 4.99 9.09
CA GLY A 114 -28.55 3.79 9.87
C GLY A 114 -27.54 2.66 9.66
N MET A 115 -26.26 3.02 9.52
CA MET A 115 -25.13 2.10 9.44
C MET A 115 -24.31 2.19 10.73
N TYR A 116 -23.88 1.05 11.26
CA TYR A 116 -22.87 1.00 12.32
C TYR A 116 -21.47 1.23 11.76
N VAL A 117 -20.49 1.41 12.64
CA VAL A 117 -19.10 1.66 12.27
C VAL A 117 -18.18 0.73 13.03
N ILE A 118 -17.22 0.13 12.30
CA ILE A 118 -16.04 -0.51 12.86
C ILE A 118 -14.87 0.45 12.58
N LEU A 119 -14.24 0.93 13.65
CA LEU A 119 -13.12 1.86 13.57
C LEU A 119 -11.79 1.11 13.70
N ARG A 120 -10.87 1.37 12.78
CA ARG A 120 -9.56 0.73 12.76
C ARG A 120 -8.46 1.81 12.81
N PRO A 121 -8.14 2.35 14.02
CA PRO A 121 -7.25 3.51 14.15
C PRO A 121 -5.76 3.18 14.00
N GLY A 122 -5.40 1.93 14.07
CA GLY A 122 -4.03 1.50 13.86
C GLY A 122 -3.27 1.22 15.16
N PRO A 123 -2.05 1.78 15.35
CA PRO A 123 -1.34 2.86 14.63
C PRO A 123 -0.89 2.55 13.20
N TYR A 124 -0.68 1.28 12.89
CA TYR A 124 -0.39 0.78 11.56
C TYR A 124 -1.65 0.14 10.96
N VAL A 125 -1.91 0.39 9.69
CA VAL A 125 -3.14 -0.04 9.00
C VAL A 125 -2.91 -0.78 7.68
N CYS A 126 -1.69 -0.85 7.17
CA CYS A 126 -1.34 -1.44 5.86
C CYS A 126 -2.04 -0.71 4.69
N ALA A 127 -3.08 -1.30 4.14
CA ALA A 127 -4.06 -0.72 3.21
C ALA A 127 -3.46 -0.20 1.87
N GLU A 128 -2.28 -0.67 1.45
CA GLU A 128 -1.55 -0.16 0.27
C GLU A 128 -1.43 1.37 0.29
N TRP A 129 -1.36 1.89 1.51
CA TRP A 129 -1.19 3.29 1.82
C TRP A 129 0.25 3.57 2.27
N GLU A 130 0.76 4.75 1.93
CA GLU A 130 2.10 5.22 2.28
C GLU A 130 2.52 4.78 3.69
N MET A 131 3.61 4.00 3.79
CA MET A 131 4.19 3.48 5.05
C MET A 131 3.18 2.75 5.97
N GLY A 132 2.10 2.18 5.38
CA GLY A 132 1.02 1.54 6.16
C GLY A 132 0.30 2.47 7.12
N GLY A 133 0.25 3.76 6.81
CA GLY A 133 -0.36 4.82 7.63
C GLY A 133 0.58 5.47 8.63
N LEU A 134 1.79 4.95 8.85
CA LEU A 134 2.76 5.55 9.78
C LEU A 134 3.38 6.83 9.20
N PRO A 135 3.59 7.89 10.01
CA PRO A 135 4.19 9.12 9.53
C PRO A 135 5.68 8.98 9.19
N TRP A 136 6.08 9.52 8.03
CA TRP A 136 7.47 9.53 7.56
C TRP A 136 8.46 10.18 8.55
N TRP A 137 8.02 11.20 9.29
CA TRP A 137 8.87 11.94 10.23
C TRP A 137 9.33 11.10 11.43
N LEU A 138 8.70 9.96 11.71
CA LEU A 138 9.20 8.97 12.67
C LEU A 138 10.61 8.48 12.30
N LEU A 139 10.91 8.41 10.99
CA LEU A 139 12.20 7.95 10.47
C LEU A 139 13.35 8.94 10.74
N LYS A 140 13.04 10.20 11.10
CA LYS A 140 14.08 11.17 11.54
C LYS A 140 14.82 10.66 12.78
N LYS A 141 14.20 9.83 13.60
CA LYS A 141 14.84 9.07 14.66
C LYS A 141 15.35 7.74 14.11
N LYS A 142 16.60 7.74 13.62
CA LYS A 142 17.19 6.58 12.89
C LYS A 142 17.16 5.25 13.66
N ASP A 143 17.24 5.29 14.99
CA ASP A 143 17.22 4.12 15.87
C ASP A 143 15.80 3.71 16.31
N ILE A 144 14.75 4.36 15.80
CA ILE A 144 13.37 4.00 16.10
C ILE A 144 13.08 2.55 15.71
N ARG A 145 12.36 1.84 16.56
CA ARG A 145 11.82 0.50 16.29
C ARG A 145 10.32 0.64 16.10
N LEU A 146 9.90 0.68 14.82
CA LEU A 146 8.48 0.77 14.46
C LEU A 146 7.76 -0.52 14.84
N ARG A 147 6.51 -0.41 15.29
CA ARG A 147 5.66 -1.53 15.68
C ARG A 147 6.32 -2.46 16.71
N GLU A 148 7.04 -1.85 17.66
CA GLU A 148 7.74 -2.52 18.75
C GLU A 148 7.54 -1.73 20.06
N ASP A 149 7.98 -2.28 21.17
CA ASP A 149 7.96 -1.63 22.49
C ASP A 149 9.03 -0.51 22.64
N ASP A 150 9.20 0.29 21.58
CA ASP A 150 10.05 1.48 21.59
C ASP A 150 9.34 2.61 22.34
N PRO A 151 9.98 3.21 23.37
CA PRO A 151 9.30 4.23 24.18
C PRO A 151 8.87 5.46 23.38
N TYR A 152 9.68 5.91 22.41
CA TYR A 152 9.33 7.07 21.60
C TYR A 152 8.19 6.73 20.64
N PHE A 153 8.23 5.55 20.01
CA PHE A 153 7.15 5.11 19.12
C PHE A 153 5.81 5.02 19.88
N LEU A 154 5.81 4.36 21.06
CA LEU A 154 4.60 4.23 21.88
C LEU A 154 4.09 5.58 22.42
N GLU A 155 4.97 6.52 22.76
CA GLU A 155 4.57 7.89 23.13
C GLU A 155 3.83 8.57 21.98
N ARG A 156 4.36 8.50 20.75
CA ARG A 156 3.70 9.08 19.57
C ARG A 156 2.38 8.40 19.25
N VAL A 157 2.30 7.06 19.39
CA VAL A 157 1.06 6.30 19.24
C VAL A 157 0.01 6.78 20.26
N ALA A 158 0.38 6.94 21.52
CA ALA A 158 -0.56 7.40 22.55
C ALA A 158 -1.12 8.79 22.25
N ILE A 159 -0.28 9.72 21.77
CA ILE A 159 -0.72 11.06 21.35
C ILE A 159 -1.69 10.97 20.18
N PHE A 160 -1.36 10.18 19.15
CA PHE A 160 -2.24 10.03 17.99
C PHE A 160 -3.59 9.39 18.36
N GLU A 161 -3.59 8.28 19.10
CA GLU A 161 -4.82 7.61 19.54
C GLU A 161 -5.69 8.52 20.40
N GLN A 162 -5.10 9.33 21.27
CA GLN A 162 -5.82 10.35 22.01
C GLN A 162 -6.48 11.36 21.07
N LYS A 163 -5.77 11.84 20.03
CA LYS A 163 -6.31 12.80 19.07
C LYS A 163 -7.46 12.21 18.25
N VAL A 164 -7.37 10.96 17.86
CA VAL A 164 -8.48 10.24 17.20
C VAL A 164 -9.68 10.13 18.16
N ALA A 165 -9.45 9.72 19.38
CA ALA A 165 -10.51 9.57 20.37
C ALA A 165 -11.20 10.91 20.70
N GLU A 166 -10.46 12.02 20.79
CA GLU A 166 -11.03 13.37 20.93
C GLU A 166 -12.08 13.68 19.85
N GLN A 167 -11.96 13.08 18.65
CA GLN A 167 -12.93 13.27 17.56
C GLN A 167 -14.15 12.34 17.71
N VAL A 168 -13.95 11.09 18.08
CA VAL A 168 -14.97 10.05 17.85
C VAL A 168 -15.30 9.19 19.08
N ALA A 169 -14.62 9.31 20.22
CA ALA A 169 -14.98 8.53 21.42
C ALA A 169 -16.42 8.83 21.90
N GLY A 170 -16.90 10.04 21.70
CA GLY A 170 -18.31 10.41 21.92
C GLY A 170 -19.31 9.77 20.95
N LEU A 171 -18.83 9.11 19.90
CA LEU A 171 -19.63 8.41 18.88
C LEU A 171 -19.60 6.88 19.04
N THR A 172 -19.07 6.36 20.14
CA THR A 172 -19.18 4.93 20.45
C THR A 172 -20.63 4.56 20.78
N ILE A 173 -20.99 3.30 20.63
CA ILE A 173 -22.35 2.82 20.83
C ILE A 173 -22.84 3.05 22.27
N GLN A 174 -21.95 2.97 23.25
CA GLN A 174 -22.26 3.28 24.65
C GLN A 174 -22.65 4.75 24.86
N ASN A 175 -22.18 5.63 23.98
CA ASN A 175 -22.53 7.06 23.95
C ASN A 175 -23.68 7.37 22.98
N GLY A 176 -24.32 6.34 22.40
CA GLY A 176 -25.41 6.47 21.44
C GLY A 176 -24.97 6.74 20.01
N GLY A 177 -23.69 6.60 19.70
CA GLY A 177 -23.12 6.72 18.37
C GLY A 177 -23.12 5.40 17.57
N PRO A 178 -22.59 5.39 16.36
CA PRO A 178 -22.58 4.24 15.48
C PRO A 178 -21.40 3.30 15.68
N ILE A 179 -20.33 3.67 16.41
CA ILE A 179 -19.11 2.88 16.54
C ILE A 179 -19.34 1.70 17.49
N ILE A 180 -19.29 0.47 16.95
CA ILE A 180 -19.55 -0.77 17.68
C ILE A 180 -18.28 -1.50 18.08
N MET A 181 -17.20 -1.40 17.30
CA MET A 181 -15.91 -2.03 17.60
C MET A 181 -14.75 -1.10 17.22
N VAL A 182 -13.63 -1.22 17.94
CA VAL A 182 -12.37 -0.55 17.65
C VAL A 182 -11.26 -1.60 17.58
N GLN A 183 -10.45 -1.53 16.52
CA GLN A 183 -9.33 -2.43 16.30
C GLN A 183 -8.09 -2.00 17.09
N VAL A 184 -7.34 -2.98 17.55
CA VAL A 184 -6.01 -2.81 18.16
C VAL A 184 -4.97 -3.35 17.20
N GLU A 185 -4.07 -2.49 16.71
CA GLU A 185 -3.05 -2.83 15.71
C GLU A 185 -3.64 -3.39 14.40
N ASN A 186 -2.84 -3.93 13.49
CA ASN A 186 -3.32 -4.62 12.30
C ASN A 186 -2.33 -5.71 11.86
N GLU A 187 -2.81 -6.97 11.79
CA GLU A 187 -2.06 -8.11 11.27
C GLU A 187 -0.63 -8.21 11.84
N TYR A 188 -0.49 -7.98 13.14
CA TYR A 188 0.82 -7.87 13.77
C TYR A 188 1.67 -9.12 13.62
N GLY A 189 1.05 -10.29 13.51
CA GLY A 189 1.76 -11.55 13.31
C GLY A 189 2.55 -11.65 12.01
N SER A 190 2.21 -10.84 11.00
CA SER A 190 2.99 -10.71 9.78
C SER A 190 4.27 -9.90 9.98
N TYR A 191 4.30 -9.08 11.03
CA TYR A 191 5.43 -8.20 11.34
C TYR A 191 6.32 -8.75 12.44
N GLY A 192 5.73 -9.18 13.56
CA GLY A 192 6.48 -9.55 14.74
C GLY A 192 5.74 -10.49 15.70
N VAL A 193 6.41 -10.76 16.84
CA VAL A 193 5.91 -11.61 17.92
C VAL A 193 6.00 -10.93 19.29
N ASN A 194 6.08 -9.61 19.32
CA ASN A 194 6.19 -8.83 20.55
C ASN A 194 4.79 -8.59 21.17
N LYS A 195 4.30 -9.56 21.94
CA LYS A 195 3.01 -9.47 22.63
C LYS A 195 2.92 -8.28 23.59
N LYS A 196 4.06 -7.81 24.16
CA LYS A 196 4.09 -6.63 25.04
C LYS A 196 3.72 -5.35 24.29
N TYR A 197 4.23 -5.21 23.06
CA TYR A 197 3.87 -4.10 22.20
C TYR A 197 2.37 -4.08 21.90
N VAL A 198 1.81 -5.23 21.48
CA VAL A 198 0.36 -5.34 21.19
C VAL A 198 -0.48 -5.00 22.43
N ALA A 199 -0.03 -5.46 23.60
CA ALA A 199 -0.68 -5.13 24.88
C ALA A 199 -0.61 -3.63 25.20
N ALA A 200 0.54 -2.97 24.92
CA ALA A 200 0.68 -1.53 25.10
C ALA A 200 -0.27 -0.74 24.20
N VAL A 201 -0.39 -1.12 22.93
CA VAL A 201 -1.35 -0.49 22.00
C VAL A 201 -2.79 -0.72 22.48
N ARG A 202 -3.13 -1.96 22.93
CA ARG A 202 -4.44 -2.27 23.51
C ARG A 202 -4.76 -1.36 24.69
N ASP A 203 -3.79 -1.14 25.60
CA ASP A 203 -3.96 -0.32 26.81
C ASP A 203 -4.20 1.15 26.42
N ILE A 204 -3.44 1.67 25.45
CA ILE A 204 -3.62 3.02 24.91
C ILE A 204 -5.03 3.17 24.30
N VAL A 205 -5.47 2.24 23.45
CA VAL A 205 -6.80 2.29 22.84
C VAL A 205 -7.89 2.19 23.92
N ARG A 206 -7.75 1.29 24.89
CA ARG A 206 -8.69 1.12 25.99
C ARG A 206 -8.84 2.38 26.83
N GLU A 207 -7.72 3.03 27.18
CA GLU A 207 -7.73 4.28 27.93
C GLU A 207 -8.50 5.38 27.21
N ASN A 208 -8.38 5.47 25.89
CA ASN A 208 -8.96 6.54 25.09
C ASN A 208 -10.42 6.28 24.66
N PHE A 209 -10.78 5.03 24.39
CA PHE A 209 -12.13 4.66 23.89
C PHE A 209 -13.06 4.02 24.95
N GLY A 210 -12.54 3.68 26.13
CA GLY A 210 -13.35 3.13 27.24
C GLY A 210 -13.90 1.75 26.95
N GLU A 211 -15.19 1.56 27.23
CA GLU A 211 -15.88 0.24 27.26
C GLU A 211 -16.31 -0.29 25.88
N VAL A 212 -15.92 0.36 24.76
CA VAL A 212 -16.21 -0.16 23.43
C VAL A 212 -15.54 -1.53 23.20
N ALA A 213 -16.19 -2.41 22.45
CA ALA A 213 -15.63 -3.71 22.12
C ALA A 213 -14.33 -3.57 21.32
N LEU A 214 -13.23 -4.14 21.81
CA LEU A 214 -11.94 -4.14 21.12
C LEU A 214 -11.68 -5.46 20.43
N PHE A 215 -11.08 -5.42 19.26
CA PHE A 215 -10.73 -6.62 18.51
C PHE A 215 -9.32 -6.54 17.91
N GLN A 216 -8.81 -7.68 17.54
CA GLN A 216 -7.52 -7.90 16.91
C GLN A 216 -7.73 -8.80 15.70
N CYS A 217 -7.16 -8.46 14.55
CA CYS A 217 -7.19 -9.28 13.36
C CYS A 217 -5.82 -9.89 13.07
N ASP A 218 -5.81 -11.15 12.64
CA ASP A 218 -4.59 -11.83 12.19
C ASP A 218 -4.94 -13.13 11.47
N TRP A 219 -3.93 -13.87 10.99
CA TRP A 219 -4.11 -15.28 10.63
C TRP A 219 -4.16 -16.18 11.87
N ALA A 220 -4.88 -17.28 11.75
CA ALA A 220 -5.12 -18.20 12.90
C ALA A 220 -3.84 -18.68 13.58
N SER A 221 -2.76 -18.92 12.81
CA SER A 221 -1.45 -19.33 13.32
C SER A 221 -0.79 -18.29 14.25
N ASN A 222 -1.08 -17.02 14.05
CA ASN A 222 -0.39 -15.90 14.72
C ASN A 222 -1.01 -15.60 16.10
N PHE A 223 -2.28 -15.92 16.33
CA PHE A 223 -2.94 -15.69 17.61
C PHE A 223 -2.29 -16.44 18.79
N THR A 224 -1.63 -17.57 18.54
CA THR A 224 -0.92 -18.30 19.60
C THR A 224 0.23 -17.48 20.20
N ALA A 225 0.89 -16.65 19.38
CA ALA A 225 2.02 -15.80 19.81
C ALA A 225 1.55 -14.42 20.29
N ASN A 226 0.64 -13.80 19.55
CA ASN A 226 0.31 -12.37 19.69
C ASN A 226 -1.10 -12.09 20.22
N GLY A 227 -1.98 -13.10 20.27
CA GLY A 227 -3.36 -12.94 20.70
C GLY A 227 -3.48 -12.49 22.16
N LEU A 228 -4.28 -11.46 22.42
CA LEU A 228 -4.64 -11.00 23.77
C LEU A 228 -5.99 -11.59 24.15
N ASP A 229 -6.09 -12.16 25.36
CA ASP A 229 -7.26 -12.94 25.78
C ASP A 229 -8.52 -12.08 26.01
N ASP A 230 -8.33 -10.80 26.29
CA ASP A 230 -9.39 -9.83 26.51
C ASP A 230 -9.89 -9.14 25.24
N LEU A 231 -9.33 -9.47 24.07
CA LEU A 231 -9.77 -8.96 22.77
C LEU A 231 -10.60 -10.01 22.02
N ILE A 232 -11.50 -9.55 21.15
CA ILE A 232 -12.14 -10.35 20.12
C ILE A 232 -11.10 -10.67 19.05
N TRP A 233 -11.02 -11.92 18.60
CA TRP A 233 -10.11 -12.31 17.52
C TRP A 233 -10.89 -12.51 16.23
N THR A 234 -10.45 -11.84 15.18
CA THR A 234 -11.02 -11.91 13.83
C THR A 234 -9.98 -12.37 12.81
N MET A 235 -10.45 -12.93 11.71
CA MET A 235 -9.60 -13.52 10.68
C MET A 235 -9.57 -12.63 9.44
N ASN A 236 -8.45 -12.63 8.69
CA ASN A 236 -8.34 -12.02 7.37
C ASN A 236 -8.01 -13.09 6.34
N PHE A 237 -8.77 -13.18 5.25
CA PHE A 237 -8.52 -14.09 4.12
C PHE A 237 -9.31 -13.65 2.88
N GLY A 238 -8.89 -14.14 1.70
CA GLY A 238 -9.50 -13.78 0.42
C GLY A 238 -10.50 -14.78 -0.12
N THR A 239 -11.05 -14.47 -1.28
CA THR A 239 -11.94 -15.33 -2.06
C THR A 239 -11.25 -16.66 -2.41
N GLY A 240 -12.03 -17.75 -2.47
CA GLY A 240 -11.52 -19.10 -2.70
C GLY A 240 -10.98 -19.82 -1.46
N ALA A 241 -10.87 -19.14 -0.30
CA ALA A 241 -10.45 -19.77 0.94
C ALA A 241 -11.49 -20.76 1.45
N ASN A 242 -11.02 -21.87 2.03
CA ASN A 242 -11.88 -22.81 2.75
C ASN A 242 -12.28 -22.22 4.12
N ILE A 243 -13.51 -21.75 4.25
CA ILE A 243 -14.02 -21.03 5.42
C ILE A 243 -13.87 -21.83 6.71
N ASP A 244 -14.21 -23.12 6.68
CA ASP A 244 -14.11 -23.97 7.89
C ASP A 244 -12.67 -24.15 8.35
N GLN A 245 -11.72 -24.28 7.43
CA GLN A 245 -10.29 -24.38 7.74
C GLN A 245 -9.75 -23.07 8.33
N GLN A 246 -10.13 -21.93 7.76
CA GLN A 246 -9.71 -20.61 8.28
C GLN A 246 -10.12 -20.45 9.74
N PHE A 247 -11.32 -20.87 10.11
CA PHE A 247 -11.81 -20.75 11.48
C PHE A 247 -11.50 -21.95 12.38
N ALA A 248 -11.00 -23.07 11.85
CA ALA A 248 -10.79 -24.30 12.62
C ALA A 248 -9.90 -24.06 13.86
N ARG A 249 -8.77 -23.35 13.69
CA ARG A 249 -7.85 -23.03 14.78
C ARG A 249 -8.46 -22.11 15.82
N LEU A 250 -9.21 -21.09 15.38
CA LEU A 250 -9.90 -20.17 16.29
C LEU A 250 -10.95 -20.92 17.12
N LYS A 251 -11.75 -21.79 16.51
CA LYS A 251 -12.73 -22.63 17.20
C LYS A 251 -12.08 -23.55 18.24
N GLN A 252 -10.87 -24.07 17.99
CA GLN A 252 -10.12 -24.88 18.95
C GLN A 252 -9.65 -24.05 20.16
N LEU A 253 -9.15 -22.84 19.92
CA LEU A 253 -8.60 -21.97 20.96
C LEU A 253 -9.71 -21.27 21.76
N ARG A 254 -10.79 -20.87 21.09
CA ARG A 254 -11.93 -20.11 21.63
C ARG A 254 -13.25 -20.61 21.07
N PRO A 255 -13.76 -21.76 21.57
CA PRO A 255 -14.95 -22.43 21.01
C PRO A 255 -16.23 -21.61 21.10
N ASP A 256 -16.32 -20.69 22.04
CA ASP A 256 -17.48 -19.83 22.27
C ASP A 256 -17.34 -18.43 21.64
N SER A 257 -16.24 -18.13 20.92
CA SER A 257 -16.05 -16.84 20.29
C SER A 257 -16.97 -16.64 19.08
N PRO A 258 -17.54 -15.44 18.87
CA PRO A 258 -18.14 -15.12 17.59
C PRO A 258 -17.10 -15.18 16.47
N LEU A 259 -17.53 -15.61 15.28
CA LEU A 259 -16.65 -15.71 14.12
C LEU A 259 -16.86 -14.51 13.20
N MET A 260 -15.74 -13.93 12.75
CA MET A 260 -15.74 -12.82 11.80
C MET A 260 -14.49 -12.85 10.92
N CYS A 261 -14.71 -12.69 9.61
CA CYS A 261 -13.67 -12.31 8.69
C CYS A 261 -13.63 -10.78 8.61
N SER A 262 -12.62 -10.16 9.22
CA SER A 262 -12.51 -8.69 9.30
C SER A 262 -11.99 -8.06 8.03
N GLU A 263 -11.33 -8.84 7.16
CA GLU A 263 -11.04 -8.48 5.77
C GLU A 263 -11.27 -9.69 4.87
N PHE A 264 -12.36 -9.64 4.11
CA PHE A 264 -12.60 -10.62 3.05
C PHE A 264 -12.24 -10.00 1.71
N TRP A 265 -11.07 -10.36 1.17
CA TRP A 265 -10.50 -9.71 -0.01
C TRP A 265 -11.24 -10.12 -1.28
N SER A 266 -12.06 -9.21 -1.84
CA SER A 266 -12.91 -9.43 -3.02
C SER A 266 -12.21 -9.19 -4.36
N GLY A 267 -11.06 -8.54 -4.35
CA GLY A 267 -10.22 -8.16 -5.46
C GLY A 267 -8.78 -8.06 -5.03
N TRP A 268 -7.99 -7.24 -5.71
CA TRP A 268 -6.61 -6.91 -5.34
C TRP A 268 -6.23 -5.55 -5.90
N PHE A 269 -5.10 -5.02 -5.43
CA PHE A 269 -4.56 -3.72 -5.84
C PHE A 269 -3.54 -3.87 -6.98
N ASP A 270 -3.42 -2.82 -7.78
CA ASP A 270 -2.50 -2.75 -8.90
C ASP A 270 -1.15 -2.14 -8.52
N LYS A 271 -0.11 -2.59 -9.21
CA LYS A 271 1.26 -2.12 -9.05
C LYS A 271 1.80 -1.57 -10.36
N TRP A 272 2.59 -0.51 -10.28
CA TRP A 272 3.26 0.03 -11.47
C TRP A 272 4.12 -1.02 -12.17
N GLY A 273 3.84 -1.22 -13.46
CA GLY A 273 4.54 -2.18 -14.30
C GLY A 273 4.04 -3.63 -14.20
N ALA A 274 2.96 -3.90 -13.45
CA ALA A 274 2.30 -5.20 -13.37
C ALA A 274 0.95 -5.20 -14.11
N ASN A 275 0.41 -6.38 -14.39
CA ASN A 275 -0.93 -6.49 -14.95
C ASN A 275 -1.99 -6.00 -13.97
N HIS A 276 -3.10 -5.51 -14.52
CA HIS A 276 -4.30 -5.18 -13.74
C HIS A 276 -4.88 -6.42 -13.08
N GLU A 277 -5.16 -6.31 -11.79
CA GLU A 277 -5.68 -7.40 -10.96
C GLU A 277 -7.21 -7.46 -11.01
N THR A 278 -7.75 -8.63 -11.31
CA THR A 278 -9.19 -8.89 -11.28
C THR A 278 -9.48 -10.25 -10.64
N ARG A 279 -10.63 -10.39 -9.99
CA ARG A 279 -11.10 -11.65 -9.41
C ARG A 279 -12.54 -11.94 -9.77
N PRO A 280 -12.92 -13.22 -9.98
CA PRO A 280 -14.29 -13.57 -10.34
C PRO A 280 -15.31 -13.18 -9.26
N ALA A 281 -16.43 -12.59 -9.67
CA ALA A 281 -17.54 -12.27 -8.76
C ALA A 281 -18.11 -13.53 -8.08
N ALA A 282 -18.13 -14.65 -8.79
CA ALA A 282 -18.64 -15.92 -8.28
C ALA A 282 -17.92 -16.39 -7.01
N ASP A 283 -16.59 -16.22 -6.92
CA ASP A 283 -15.79 -16.64 -5.76
C ASP A 283 -16.09 -15.77 -4.55
N MET A 284 -16.24 -14.44 -4.75
CA MET A 284 -16.67 -13.52 -3.72
C MET A 284 -18.06 -13.89 -3.18
N ILE A 285 -19.03 -14.15 -4.07
CA ILE A 285 -20.39 -14.51 -3.70
C ILE A 285 -20.44 -15.83 -2.95
N ALA A 286 -19.69 -16.84 -3.41
CA ALA A 286 -19.65 -18.16 -2.75
C ALA A 286 -19.12 -18.03 -1.30
N GLY A 287 -18.04 -17.28 -1.09
CA GLY A 287 -17.50 -17.08 0.26
C GLY A 287 -18.45 -16.32 1.18
N ILE A 288 -19.09 -15.25 0.70
CA ILE A 288 -20.07 -14.48 1.49
C ILE A 288 -21.31 -15.32 1.83
N ASP A 289 -21.86 -16.05 0.85
CA ASP A 289 -23.04 -16.93 1.06
C ASP A 289 -22.71 -18.04 2.06
N GLU A 290 -21.52 -18.64 1.98
CA GLU A 290 -21.05 -19.65 2.94
C GLU A 290 -20.91 -19.06 4.35
N MET A 291 -20.24 -17.92 4.51
CA MET A 291 -20.07 -17.26 5.82
C MET A 291 -21.43 -16.93 6.44
N LEU A 292 -22.31 -16.27 5.70
CA LEU A 292 -23.62 -15.86 6.21
C LEU A 292 -24.55 -17.04 6.52
N SER A 293 -24.50 -18.11 5.73
CA SER A 293 -25.26 -19.34 6.00
C SER A 293 -24.87 -20.03 7.32
N LYS A 294 -23.62 -19.79 7.79
CA LYS A 294 -23.07 -20.26 9.06
C LYS A 294 -23.15 -19.22 10.19
N GLY A 295 -23.79 -18.07 9.96
CA GLY A 295 -23.87 -16.97 10.93
C GLY A 295 -22.55 -16.26 11.20
N ILE A 296 -21.58 -16.38 10.28
CA ILE A 296 -20.26 -15.75 10.38
C ILE A 296 -20.35 -14.33 9.85
N SER A 297 -19.85 -13.36 10.63
CA SER A 297 -19.73 -11.95 10.25
C SER A 297 -18.59 -11.71 9.28
N PHE A 298 -18.69 -10.64 8.47
CA PHE A 298 -17.62 -10.28 7.54
C PHE A 298 -17.52 -8.77 7.35
N SER A 299 -16.31 -8.31 6.92
CA SER A 299 -16.08 -7.01 6.28
C SER A 299 -15.55 -7.25 4.87
N LEU A 300 -16.24 -6.73 3.85
CA LEU A 300 -15.83 -6.90 2.45
C LEU A 300 -14.74 -5.89 2.10
N TYR A 301 -13.53 -6.37 1.97
CA TYR A 301 -12.34 -5.58 1.63
C TYR A 301 -11.98 -5.76 0.15
N MET A 302 -12.12 -4.79 -0.73
CA MET A 302 -12.83 -3.52 -0.55
C MET A 302 -14.25 -3.63 -1.10
N THR A 303 -15.20 -2.98 -0.46
CA THR A 303 -16.51 -2.72 -1.06
C THR A 303 -16.43 -1.56 -2.04
N HIS A 304 -15.63 -0.54 -1.69
CA HIS A 304 -15.26 0.60 -2.53
C HIS A 304 -13.82 1.00 -2.20
N GLY A 305 -12.91 0.84 -3.12
CA GLY A 305 -11.50 1.14 -2.91
C GLY A 305 -11.20 2.64 -2.88
N GLY A 306 -11.62 3.39 -3.90
CA GLY A 306 -11.35 4.81 -4.06
C GLY A 306 -9.98 5.11 -4.66
N THR A 307 -9.40 6.25 -4.30
CA THR A 307 -8.19 6.80 -4.92
C THR A 307 -7.12 7.13 -3.87
N ASN A 308 -5.87 6.74 -4.12
CA ASN A 308 -4.71 7.18 -3.36
C ASN A 308 -4.26 8.56 -3.86
N TRP A 309 -4.94 9.62 -3.41
CA TRP A 309 -4.71 10.99 -3.87
C TRP A 309 -3.26 11.44 -3.65
N GLY A 310 -2.70 12.18 -4.62
CA GLY A 310 -1.34 12.73 -4.51
C GLY A 310 -0.28 11.63 -4.32
N HIS A 311 0.38 11.65 -3.18
CA HIS A 311 1.49 10.74 -2.85
C HIS A 311 1.12 9.57 -1.93
N TRP A 312 -0.17 9.34 -1.66
CA TRP A 312 -0.59 8.39 -0.63
C TRP A 312 -0.53 6.90 -1.02
N ALA A 313 -0.34 6.56 -2.30
CA ALA A 313 -0.09 5.17 -2.68
C ALA A 313 1.19 4.65 -2.04
N GLY A 314 1.13 3.46 -1.43
CA GLY A 314 2.25 2.79 -0.80
C GLY A 314 3.09 1.95 -1.76
N ALA A 315 3.78 0.96 -1.21
CA ALA A 315 4.51 -0.06 -1.95
C ALA A 315 4.55 -1.37 -1.18
N ASN A 316 4.66 -2.50 -1.88
CA ASN A 316 4.78 -3.81 -1.26
C ASN A 316 6.22 -4.33 -1.27
N SER A 317 6.52 -5.25 -0.36
CA SER A 317 7.76 -6.03 -0.24
C SER A 317 7.44 -7.54 -0.22
N PRO A 318 8.41 -8.45 -0.42
CA PRO A 318 9.86 -8.22 -0.59
C PRO A 318 10.19 -7.56 -1.93
N GLY A 319 11.39 -6.96 -2.00
CA GLY A 319 11.74 -6.06 -3.10
C GLY A 319 11.02 -4.73 -2.98
N PHE A 320 10.73 -4.09 -4.10
CA PHE A 320 10.00 -2.83 -4.14
C PHE A 320 8.96 -2.85 -5.26
N ALA A 321 7.70 -2.90 -4.91
CA ALA A 321 6.58 -2.94 -5.84
C ALA A 321 5.59 -1.81 -5.50
N PRO A 322 5.77 -0.60 -6.09
CA PRO A 322 4.95 0.56 -5.79
C PRO A 322 3.54 0.43 -6.35
N ASP A 323 2.55 0.79 -5.54
CA ASP A 323 1.15 0.74 -5.89
C ASP A 323 0.76 1.91 -6.78
N VAL A 324 -0.25 1.71 -7.65
CA VAL A 324 -0.77 2.78 -8.52
C VAL A 324 -1.65 3.76 -7.75
N THR A 325 -2.00 4.88 -8.39
CA THR A 325 -2.87 5.89 -7.78
C THR A 325 -4.30 5.38 -7.58
N SER A 326 -4.85 4.66 -8.55
CA SER A 326 -6.18 4.05 -8.41
C SER A 326 -6.15 2.93 -7.37
N TYR A 327 -7.06 2.97 -6.42
CA TYR A 327 -7.31 1.85 -5.53
C TYR A 327 -8.64 1.17 -5.93
N ASP A 328 -8.81 0.94 -7.23
CA ASP A 328 -10.02 0.32 -7.80
C ASP A 328 -10.33 -1.02 -7.14
N TYR A 329 -9.31 -1.84 -6.90
CA TYR A 329 -9.38 -3.10 -6.17
C TYR A 329 -10.29 -4.15 -6.84
N ASP A 330 -10.75 -3.89 -8.07
CA ASP A 330 -11.80 -4.69 -8.72
C ASP A 330 -13.06 -4.82 -7.80
N ALA A 331 -13.37 -3.73 -7.07
CA ALA A 331 -14.39 -3.69 -6.05
C ALA A 331 -15.82 -3.65 -6.63
N PRO A 332 -16.86 -4.04 -5.84
CA PRO A 332 -18.25 -3.90 -6.26
C PRO A 332 -18.67 -2.47 -6.63
N ILE A 333 -18.12 -1.47 -5.92
CA ILE A 333 -18.28 -0.04 -6.26
C ILE A 333 -16.93 0.42 -6.83
N SER A 334 -16.92 0.88 -8.08
CA SER A 334 -15.69 1.33 -8.76
C SER A 334 -15.08 2.57 -8.12
N GLU A 335 -13.86 2.93 -8.51
CA GLU A 335 -13.14 4.11 -8.04
C GLU A 335 -13.99 5.40 -8.10
N SER A 336 -14.74 5.60 -9.19
CA SER A 336 -15.64 6.75 -9.37
C SER A 336 -17.02 6.59 -8.71
N GLY A 337 -17.28 5.45 -8.07
CA GLY A 337 -18.56 5.17 -7.40
C GLY A 337 -19.67 4.66 -8.32
N GLN A 338 -19.32 4.10 -9.47
CA GLN A 338 -20.25 3.38 -10.32
C GLN A 338 -20.49 1.98 -9.76
N THR A 339 -21.66 1.42 -10.04
CA THR A 339 -21.99 0.04 -9.71
C THR A 339 -21.43 -0.91 -10.78
N THR A 340 -20.57 -1.84 -10.37
CA THR A 340 -20.02 -2.86 -11.26
C THR A 340 -20.95 -4.09 -11.39
N PRO A 341 -20.68 -5.03 -12.29
CA PRO A 341 -21.38 -6.31 -12.27
C PRO A 341 -21.32 -7.02 -10.92
N LYS A 342 -20.17 -6.98 -10.22
CA LYS A 342 -20.02 -7.52 -8.85
C LYS A 342 -21.00 -6.90 -7.86
N TYR A 343 -21.30 -5.62 -7.98
CA TYR A 343 -22.28 -4.94 -7.13
C TYR A 343 -23.66 -5.59 -7.22
N TRP A 344 -24.13 -5.81 -8.43
CA TRP A 344 -25.47 -6.35 -8.66
C TRP A 344 -25.59 -7.82 -8.27
N GLU A 345 -24.56 -8.61 -8.51
CA GLU A 345 -24.51 -10.01 -8.06
C GLU A 345 -24.48 -10.09 -6.53
N LEU A 346 -23.66 -9.27 -5.87
CA LEU A 346 -23.58 -9.18 -4.42
C LEU A 346 -24.92 -8.72 -3.82
N ARG A 347 -25.52 -7.69 -4.41
CA ARG A 347 -26.84 -7.21 -3.97
C ARG A 347 -27.89 -8.31 -4.01
N LYS A 348 -27.92 -9.11 -5.10
CA LYS A 348 -28.81 -10.26 -5.25
C LYS A 348 -28.56 -11.34 -4.19
N ALA A 349 -27.31 -11.64 -3.92
CA ALA A 349 -26.92 -12.64 -2.92
C ALA A 349 -27.34 -12.20 -1.50
N LEU A 350 -27.05 -10.95 -1.12
CA LEU A 350 -27.36 -10.41 0.19
C LEU A 350 -28.88 -10.24 0.45
N ALA A 351 -29.70 -10.22 -0.57
CA ALA A 351 -31.16 -10.14 -0.42
C ALA A 351 -31.75 -11.29 0.43
N LYS A 352 -31.09 -12.47 0.41
CA LYS A 352 -31.49 -13.64 1.23
C LYS A 352 -31.34 -13.39 2.74
N TYR A 353 -30.45 -12.48 3.15
CA TYR A 353 -30.01 -12.23 4.51
C TYR A 353 -30.51 -10.88 5.05
N MET A 354 -31.66 -10.43 4.59
CA MET A 354 -32.28 -9.15 4.99
C MET A 354 -33.38 -9.31 6.06
N ASP A 355 -33.55 -10.52 6.64
CA ASP A 355 -34.57 -10.80 7.67
C ASP A 355 -35.98 -10.33 7.27
N GLY A 356 -36.35 -10.57 6.01
CA GLY A 356 -37.63 -10.17 5.45
C GLY A 356 -37.78 -8.68 5.12
N LYS A 357 -36.75 -7.87 5.39
CA LYS A 357 -36.72 -6.44 5.01
C LYS A 357 -36.35 -6.29 3.53
N LYS A 358 -36.86 -5.25 2.90
CA LYS A 358 -36.42 -4.87 1.56
C LYS A 358 -35.09 -4.14 1.61
N GLN A 359 -34.20 -4.43 0.66
CA GLN A 359 -32.98 -3.65 0.46
C GLN A 359 -33.33 -2.19 0.10
N ALA A 360 -32.54 -1.25 0.58
CA ALA A 360 -32.68 0.16 0.25
C ALA A 360 -32.54 0.39 -1.27
N LYS A 361 -33.14 1.47 -1.75
CA LYS A 361 -33.00 1.89 -3.16
C LYS A 361 -31.55 2.29 -3.43
N VAL A 362 -31.01 1.87 -4.56
CA VAL A 362 -29.71 2.35 -5.05
C VAL A 362 -29.82 3.86 -5.34
N PRO A 363 -28.93 4.69 -4.78
CA PRO A 363 -28.94 6.11 -5.05
C PRO A 363 -28.61 6.41 -6.51
N ALA A 364 -28.90 7.63 -6.95
CA ALA A 364 -28.50 8.09 -8.28
C ALA A 364 -26.96 8.09 -8.39
N LEU A 365 -26.45 7.61 -9.49
CA LEU A 365 -25.03 7.62 -9.81
C LEU A 365 -24.65 8.97 -10.44
N ILE A 366 -23.37 9.32 -10.33
CA ILE A 366 -22.79 10.49 -10.98
C ILE A 366 -22.23 10.00 -12.31
N GLU A 367 -22.87 10.41 -13.43
CA GLU A 367 -22.44 10.00 -14.77
C GLU A 367 -21.14 10.71 -15.15
N PRO A 368 -20.06 9.96 -15.48
CA PRO A 368 -18.83 10.54 -15.99
C PRO A 368 -19.05 11.23 -17.34
N ILE A 369 -18.26 12.26 -17.62
CA ILE A 369 -18.25 12.99 -18.87
C ILE A 369 -16.93 12.83 -19.61
N SER A 370 -16.98 12.96 -20.93
CA SER A 370 -15.77 13.17 -21.75
C SER A 370 -15.45 14.66 -21.84
N ILE A 371 -14.16 14.97 -21.86
CA ILE A 371 -13.61 16.30 -22.11
C ILE A 371 -12.79 16.21 -23.39
N GLU A 372 -13.05 17.11 -24.34
CA GLU A 372 -12.29 17.17 -25.59
C GLU A 372 -10.79 17.37 -25.32
N GLU A 373 -9.94 16.80 -26.16
CA GLU A 373 -8.48 16.94 -26.05
C GLU A 373 -8.08 18.43 -26.01
N PHE A 374 -7.22 18.76 -25.05
CA PHE A 374 -6.62 20.10 -24.89
C PHE A 374 -5.10 20.00 -24.77
N GLN A 375 -4.43 21.05 -25.20
CA GLN A 375 -2.98 21.14 -25.23
C GLN A 375 -2.46 21.87 -24.00
N PHE A 376 -1.34 21.43 -23.45
CA PHE A 376 -0.54 22.23 -22.53
C PHE A 376 0.26 23.25 -23.33
N THR A 377 0.16 24.50 -22.93
CA THR A 377 0.73 25.63 -23.69
C THR A 377 1.93 26.26 -23.03
N GLU A 378 2.17 25.94 -21.76
CA GLU A 378 3.24 26.52 -20.96
C GLU A 378 4.01 25.42 -20.23
N MET A 379 5.32 25.63 -20.07
CA MET A 379 6.21 24.76 -19.32
C MET A 379 7.19 25.58 -18.47
N ALA A 380 7.67 24.99 -17.39
CA ALA A 380 8.76 25.47 -16.56
C ALA A 380 9.80 24.34 -16.44
N PRO A 381 10.91 24.39 -17.22
CA PRO A 381 11.94 23.36 -17.18
C PRO A 381 12.54 23.21 -15.78
N LEU A 382 12.73 21.97 -15.33
CA LEU A 382 13.12 21.68 -13.96
C LEU A 382 14.42 22.36 -13.56
N PHE A 383 15.47 22.21 -14.36
CA PHE A 383 16.81 22.70 -14.00
C PHE A 383 16.92 24.23 -14.01
N GLU A 384 15.98 24.92 -14.63
CA GLU A 384 15.88 26.39 -14.64
C GLU A 384 15.00 26.91 -13.48
N ASN A 385 14.29 26.00 -12.79
CA ASN A 385 13.30 26.31 -11.74
C ASN A 385 13.59 25.61 -10.41
N LEU A 386 14.83 25.26 -10.15
CA LEU A 386 15.20 24.63 -8.88
C LEU A 386 14.97 25.59 -7.70
N PRO A 387 14.47 25.11 -6.56
CA PRO A 387 14.35 25.89 -5.34
C PRO A 387 15.73 26.24 -4.78
N GLN A 388 15.77 26.98 -3.67
CA GLN A 388 17.04 27.32 -3.01
C GLN A 388 17.75 26.05 -2.53
N ALA A 389 19.01 25.88 -2.93
CA ALA A 389 19.86 24.77 -2.54
C ALA A 389 20.30 24.87 -1.07
N LYS A 390 20.36 23.73 -0.40
CA LYS A 390 21.20 23.53 0.78
C LYS A 390 22.62 23.30 0.29
N GLN A 391 23.58 24.11 0.78
CA GLN A 391 24.94 24.18 0.24
C GLN A 391 25.94 23.36 1.07
N ASN A 392 26.88 22.70 0.38
CA ASN A 392 27.99 21.98 0.98
C ASN A 392 27.56 20.91 2.00
N GLU A 393 26.49 20.22 1.69
CA GLU A 393 25.91 19.20 2.54
C GLU A 393 26.68 17.87 2.48
N PRO A 394 26.67 17.06 3.54
CA PRO A 394 27.00 15.63 3.46
C PRO A 394 25.85 14.90 2.75
N LEU A 395 26.15 13.72 2.23
CA LEU A 395 25.11 12.84 1.66
C LEU A 395 24.18 12.30 2.75
N ARG A 396 22.88 12.53 2.63
CA ARG A 396 21.84 12.11 3.60
C ARG A 396 20.56 11.73 2.85
N THR A 397 19.66 11.03 3.57
CA THR A 397 18.33 10.67 3.09
C THR A 397 17.39 11.89 3.06
N MET A 398 16.23 11.76 2.40
CA MET A 398 15.23 12.82 2.32
C MET A 398 14.71 13.23 3.70
N GLU A 399 14.48 12.27 4.60
CA GLU A 399 13.98 12.52 5.95
C GLU A 399 14.95 13.38 6.77
N GLU A 400 16.25 13.20 6.56
CA GLU A 400 17.28 14.03 7.22
C GLU A 400 17.34 15.45 6.67
N TYR A 401 16.85 15.67 5.45
CA TYR A 401 16.65 16.99 4.84
C TYR A 401 15.26 17.58 5.11
N ASP A 402 14.49 16.97 6.03
CA ASP A 402 13.14 17.39 6.43
C ASP A 402 12.12 17.34 5.27
N GLN A 403 12.27 16.36 4.39
CA GLN A 403 11.38 16.13 3.25
C GLN A 403 10.78 14.71 3.33
N GLY A 404 9.46 14.61 3.26
CA GLY A 404 8.75 13.32 3.30
C GLY A 404 8.40 12.77 1.92
N PHE A 405 8.06 13.65 0.98
CA PHE A 405 7.45 13.29 -0.30
C PHE A 405 8.04 14.10 -1.45
N GLY A 406 7.79 13.66 -2.68
CA GLY A 406 8.20 14.32 -3.90
C GLY A 406 9.57 13.87 -4.39
N SER A 407 10.30 14.77 -5.03
CA SER A 407 11.63 14.50 -5.59
C SER A 407 12.72 15.28 -4.84
N ILE A 408 13.92 14.77 -4.89
CA ILE A 408 15.11 15.46 -4.34
C ILE A 408 16.23 15.41 -5.37
N LEU A 409 16.89 16.55 -5.60
CA LEU A 409 18.04 16.63 -6.48
C LEU A 409 19.31 16.80 -5.65
N TYR A 410 20.26 15.91 -5.89
CA TYR A 410 21.62 15.99 -5.35
C TYR A 410 22.57 16.40 -6.48
N ARG A 411 23.29 17.50 -6.29
CA ARG A 411 24.25 18.05 -7.25
C ARG A 411 25.63 18.11 -6.64
N THR A 412 26.63 17.66 -7.37
CA THR A 412 28.05 17.80 -7.00
C THR A 412 28.92 17.88 -8.26
N THR A 413 30.22 18.06 -8.10
CA THR A 413 31.19 18.01 -9.20
C THR A 413 31.95 16.69 -9.19
N LEU A 414 32.21 16.15 -10.39
CA LEU A 414 33.03 14.97 -10.57
C LEU A 414 34.52 15.37 -10.73
N PRO A 415 35.46 14.54 -10.21
CA PRO A 415 36.84 14.60 -10.64
C PRO A 415 36.97 14.10 -12.09
N GLU A 416 38.14 14.23 -12.67
CA GLU A 416 38.41 13.62 -13.98
C GLU A 416 38.27 12.07 -13.86
N ILE A 417 37.43 11.49 -14.73
CA ILE A 417 37.16 10.05 -14.79
C ILE A 417 37.23 9.53 -16.21
N PRO A 418 37.75 8.31 -16.43
CA PRO A 418 37.80 7.69 -17.75
C PRO A 418 36.44 7.17 -18.20
N GLU A 419 36.31 6.94 -19.53
CA GLU A 419 35.18 6.23 -20.13
C GLU A 419 35.00 4.85 -19.48
N GLY A 420 33.75 4.47 -19.20
CA GLY A 420 33.42 3.19 -18.61
C GLY A 420 33.51 3.15 -17.07
N THR A 421 33.76 4.29 -16.40
CA THR A 421 33.69 4.40 -14.94
C THR A 421 32.32 3.94 -14.47
N LYS A 422 32.28 3.08 -13.43
CA LYS A 422 31.06 2.63 -12.80
C LYS A 422 30.72 3.53 -11.63
N MET A 423 29.48 4.01 -11.58
CA MET A 423 28.94 4.69 -10.41
C MET A 423 27.95 3.76 -9.71
N GLN A 424 28.19 3.49 -8.44
CA GLN A 424 27.36 2.64 -7.59
C GLN A 424 26.72 3.47 -6.49
N LEU A 425 25.41 3.33 -6.34
CA LEU A 425 24.60 3.91 -5.25
C LEU A 425 23.30 3.12 -5.08
N GLU A 426 22.73 3.21 -3.90
CA GLU A 426 21.37 2.78 -3.64
C GLU A 426 20.50 4.02 -3.43
N ALA A 427 19.51 4.19 -4.27
CA ALA A 427 18.58 5.30 -4.21
C ALA A 427 17.13 4.80 -4.23
N HIS A 428 16.29 5.40 -3.44
CA HIS A 428 14.89 5.09 -3.28
C HIS A 428 14.04 6.28 -3.77
N ASP A 429 13.37 6.17 -4.97
CA ASP A 429 13.08 4.91 -5.66
C ASP A 429 13.41 4.96 -7.15
N TYR A 430 12.99 6.01 -7.89
CA TYR A 430 13.29 6.20 -9.30
C TYR A 430 14.30 7.33 -9.47
N THR A 431 15.45 6.99 -10.02
CA THR A 431 16.60 7.90 -10.08
C THR A 431 16.99 8.19 -11.50
N GLN A 432 17.18 9.47 -11.83
CA GLN A 432 17.73 9.92 -13.09
C GLN A 432 19.10 10.57 -12.86
N ILE A 433 20.05 10.32 -13.74
CA ILE A 433 21.42 10.75 -13.63
C ILE A 433 21.75 11.61 -14.84
N PHE A 434 22.30 12.80 -14.57
CA PHE A 434 22.70 13.77 -15.60
C PHE A 434 24.14 14.20 -15.34
N ILE A 435 24.90 14.43 -16.42
CA ILE A 435 26.24 15.04 -16.37
C ILE A 435 26.24 16.23 -17.32
N ASP A 436 26.59 17.41 -16.81
CA ASP A 436 26.53 18.70 -17.52
C ASP A 436 25.17 18.89 -18.23
N GLY A 437 24.08 18.58 -17.53
CA GLY A 437 22.71 18.64 -18.02
C GLY A 437 22.35 17.57 -19.07
N LYS A 438 23.27 16.66 -19.42
CA LYS A 438 22.99 15.55 -20.33
C LYS A 438 22.49 14.35 -19.55
N TYR A 439 21.33 13.81 -19.92
CA TYR A 439 20.82 12.54 -19.37
C TYR A 439 21.75 11.37 -19.71
N ILE A 440 22.17 10.64 -18.69
CA ILE A 440 23.06 9.49 -18.81
C ILE A 440 22.26 8.19 -18.70
N GLY A 441 21.29 8.13 -17.78
CA GLY A 441 20.48 6.95 -17.57
C GLY A 441 19.69 7.04 -16.28
N LYS A 442 19.05 5.92 -15.93
CA LYS A 442 18.24 5.80 -14.73
C LYS A 442 18.67 4.60 -13.89
N LEU A 443 18.28 4.64 -12.61
CA LEU A 443 18.27 3.48 -11.73
C LEU A 443 16.83 3.32 -11.20
N ASP A 444 16.29 2.13 -11.34
CA ASP A 444 14.93 1.80 -10.94
C ASP A 444 14.99 0.76 -9.80
N ARG A 445 14.58 1.17 -8.60
CA ARG A 445 14.61 0.31 -7.42
C ARG A 445 13.79 -0.98 -7.61
N ARG A 446 12.71 -0.95 -8.41
CA ARG A 446 11.90 -2.15 -8.70
C ARG A 446 12.72 -3.29 -9.31
N ASN A 447 13.77 -2.93 -10.08
CA ASN A 447 14.67 -3.86 -10.73
C ASN A 447 15.93 -4.14 -9.91
N GLY A 448 16.08 -3.55 -8.71
CA GLY A 448 17.30 -3.65 -7.91
C GLY A 448 18.52 -2.98 -8.55
N GLU A 449 18.31 -2.01 -9.45
CA GLU A 449 19.37 -1.29 -10.17
C GLU A 449 20.15 -0.39 -9.21
N ARG A 450 21.46 -0.61 -9.08
CA ARG A 450 22.34 0.13 -8.14
C ARG A 450 23.64 0.60 -8.79
N GLU A 451 23.84 0.33 -10.07
CA GLU A 451 25.06 0.67 -10.80
C GLU A 451 24.75 1.21 -12.19
N ILE A 452 25.48 2.25 -12.59
CA ILE A 452 25.42 2.82 -13.93
C ILE A 452 26.84 3.09 -14.46
N THR A 453 27.03 2.93 -15.77
CA THR A 453 28.27 3.28 -16.46
C THR A 453 28.25 4.75 -16.88
N LEU A 454 29.31 5.49 -16.54
CA LEU A 454 29.48 6.88 -16.86
C LEU A 454 30.41 7.08 -18.09
N PRO A 455 30.19 8.13 -18.91
CA PRO A 455 31.13 8.55 -19.91
C PRO A 455 32.39 9.18 -19.28
N ALA A 456 33.43 9.33 -20.05
CA ALA A 456 34.60 10.13 -19.64
C ALA A 456 34.18 11.56 -19.28
N CYS A 457 34.63 12.05 -18.13
CA CYS A 457 34.36 13.41 -17.66
C CYS A 457 35.67 14.13 -17.32
N LYS A 458 35.69 15.44 -17.58
CA LYS A 458 36.76 16.31 -17.09
C LYS A 458 36.56 16.68 -15.63
N ASP A 459 37.63 17.06 -14.96
CA ASP A 459 37.56 17.61 -13.61
C ASP A 459 36.60 18.82 -13.56
N GLY A 460 35.68 18.82 -12.58
CA GLY A 460 34.68 19.85 -12.44
C GLY A 460 33.37 19.63 -13.20
N ALA A 461 33.19 18.52 -13.93
CA ALA A 461 31.91 18.18 -14.57
C ALA A 461 30.79 18.09 -13.53
N GLN A 462 29.62 18.70 -13.80
CA GLN A 462 28.49 18.72 -12.91
C GLN A 462 27.73 17.37 -12.95
N LEU A 463 27.62 16.70 -11.81
CA LEU A 463 26.78 15.52 -11.62
C LEU A 463 25.46 15.92 -10.95
N ASP A 464 24.34 15.61 -11.57
CA ASP A 464 23.01 15.73 -11.02
C ASP A 464 22.38 14.35 -10.85
N ILE A 465 21.92 14.03 -9.63
CA ILE A 465 21.19 12.81 -9.30
C ILE A 465 19.80 13.23 -8.80
N LEU A 466 18.80 13.08 -9.66
CA LEU A 466 17.41 13.37 -9.36
C LEU A 466 16.72 12.09 -8.88
N VAL A 467 16.26 12.06 -7.65
CA VAL A 467 15.57 10.90 -7.05
C VAL A 467 14.11 11.25 -6.79
N GLU A 468 13.18 10.54 -7.40
CA GLU A 468 11.76 10.59 -7.04
C GLU A 468 11.47 9.54 -6.00
N ALA A 469 10.91 9.97 -4.88
CA ALA A 469 10.35 9.10 -3.87
C ALA A 469 8.94 8.65 -4.27
N MET A 470 8.76 7.36 -4.47
CA MET A 470 7.45 6.73 -4.54
C MET A 470 6.95 6.40 -3.13
N GLY A 471 5.82 5.69 -3.00
CA GLY A 471 5.31 5.29 -1.71
C GLY A 471 6.32 4.48 -0.91
N ARG A 472 6.37 4.70 0.41
CA ARG A 472 7.12 3.82 1.32
C ARG A 472 6.40 2.49 1.44
N ILE A 473 7.19 1.45 1.70
CA ILE A 473 6.68 0.10 1.89
C ILE A 473 5.62 0.11 3.01
N ASN A 474 4.46 -0.46 2.70
CA ASN A 474 3.29 -0.48 3.58
C ASN A 474 3.06 -1.81 4.30
N PHE A 475 3.72 -2.89 3.87
CA PHE A 475 3.51 -4.23 4.43
C PHE A 475 4.82 -4.97 4.68
N GLY A 476 4.83 -5.81 5.72
CA GLY A 476 5.98 -6.61 6.11
C GLY A 476 6.99 -5.83 6.96
N ARG A 477 8.19 -6.38 7.10
CA ARG A 477 9.22 -5.83 8.00
C ARG A 477 10.00 -4.65 7.42
N ALA A 478 9.95 -4.46 6.09
CA ALA A 478 10.68 -3.41 5.38
C ALA A 478 9.99 -2.03 5.43
N ILE A 479 9.02 -1.82 6.30
CA ILE A 479 8.29 -0.56 6.44
C ILE A 479 9.16 0.63 6.90
N LYS A 480 10.35 0.37 7.47
CA LYS A 480 11.34 1.40 7.78
C LYS A 480 12.09 1.79 6.50
N ASP A 481 11.38 2.41 5.56
CA ASP A 481 11.81 2.69 4.21
C ASP A 481 12.22 4.15 4.02
N PHE A 482 13.53 4.44 4.13
CA PHE A 482 14.10 5.76 3.88
C PHE A 482 14.08 6.10 2.39
N LYS A 483 13.96 7.41 2.06
CA LYS A 483 13.91 7.92 0.69
C LYS A 483 15.12 8.78 0.32
N GLY A 484 15.31 9.02 -0.98
CA GLY A 484 16.51 9.68 -1.50
C GLY A 484 17.68 8.72 -1.67
N ILE A 485 18.91 9.19 -1.59
CA ILE A 485 20.10 8.33 -1.62
C ILE A 485 20.33 7.75 -0.22
N VAL A 486 20.31 6.42 -0.10
CA VAL A 486 20.37 5.69 1.18
C VAL A 486 21.70 4.99 1.41
N SER A 487 22.64 5.10 0.48
CA SER A 487 23.99 4.55 0.56
C SER A 487 25.07 5.58 0.23
N ASP A 488 26.34 5.18 0.30
CA ASP A 488 27.43 5.96 -0.32
C ASP A 488 27.24 6.02 -1.85
N VAL A 489 27.71 7.11 -2.47
CA VAL A 489 27.90 7.22 -3.93
C VAL A 489 29.37 6.98 -4.25
N LYS A 490 29.66 5.91 -4.96
CA LYS A 490 31.03 5.44 -5.23
C LYS A 490 31.28 5.33 -6.74
N LEU A 491 32.45 5.82 -7.16
CA LEU A 491 32.95 5.65 -8.51
C LEU A 491 34.05 4.60 -8.54
N TYR A 492 34.04 3.71 -9.53
CA TYR A 492 35.01 2.64 -9.71
C TYR A 492 35.53 2.64 -11.16
N TYR A 493 36.85 2.61 -11.33
CA TYR A 493 37.51 2.40 -12.62
C TYR A 493 38.89 1.81 -12.44
N THR A 494 39.43 1.20 -13.50
CA THR A 494 40.78 0.66 -13.53
C THR A 494 41.65 1.53 -14.41
N ILE A 495 42.81 1.90 -13.92
CA ILE A 495 43.81 2.64 -14.69
C ILE A 495 44.52 1.65 -15.61
N ASN A 496 44.30 1.70 -16.92
CA ASN A 496 44.76 0.74 -17.90
C ASN A 496 46.33 0.54 -17.92
N ASP A 497 47.08 1.64 -17.74
CA ASP A 497 48.54 1.58 -17.75
C ASP A 497 49.18 0.88 -16.54
N SER A 498 48.47 0.85 -15.40
CA SER A 498 49.01 0.30 -14.17
C SER A 498 48.21 -0.91 -13.64
N ASN A 499 47.10 -1.25 -14.26
CA ASN A 499 46.07 -2.20 -13.73
C ASN A 499 45.67 -1.90 -12.29
N ALA A 500 45.70 -0.61 -11.89
CA ALA A 500 45.29 -0.19 -10.54
C ALA A 500 43.83 0.14 -10.50
N ASP A 501 43.13 -0.46 -9.57
CA ASP A 501 41.72 -0.12 -9.28
C ASP A 501 41.61 1.15 -8.45
N VAL A 502 40.78 2.06 -8.90
CA VAL A 502 40.48 3.32 -8.21
C VAL A 502 39.06 3.31 -7.69
N THR A 503 38.90 3.71 -6.43
CA THR A 503 37.60 3.91 -5.79
C THR A 503 37.53 5.33 -5.24
N ILE A 504 36.52 6.11 -5.66
CA ILE A 504 36.27 7.47 -5.17
C ILE A 504 34.90 7.46 -4.49
N ASN A 505 34.84 7.97 -3.27
CA ASN A 505 33.58 8.10 -2.51
C ASN A 505 33.16 9.57 -2.44
N LEU A 506 32.01 9.90 -3.00
CA LEU A 506 31.45 11.26 -3.03
C LEU A 506 30.59 11.51 -1.77
N LYS A 507 31.23 11.72 -0.60
CA LYS A 507 30.55 11.80 0.70
C LYS A 507 30.04 13.20 1.09
N SER A 508 30.56 14.26 0.51
CA SER A 508 30.30 15.64 0.93
C SER A 508 30.44 16.61 -0.24
N GLY A 509 30.09 17.86 -0.01
CA GLY A 509 30.15 18.89 -1.03
C GLY A 509 28.93 18.89 -1.96
N TRP A 510 27.81 18.35 -1.49
CA TRP A 510 26.58 18.32 -2.23
C TRP A 510 25.78 19.63 -2.11
N GLU A 511 25.22 20.06 -3.21
CA GLU A 511 24.08 20.98 -3.24
C GLU A 511 22.81 20.13 -3.28
N VAL A 512 21.87 20.38 -2.36
CA VAL A 512 20.65 19.59 -2.25
C VAL A 512 19.43 20.46 -2.43
N TYR A 513 18.54 20.05 -3.34
CA TYR A 513 17.33 20.77 -3.70
C TYR A 513 16.11 19.94 -3.34
N ASN A 514 15.31 20.43 -2.37
CA ASN A 514 14.08 19.80 -1.95
C ASN A 514 12.93 20.16 -2.91
N LEU A 515 12.48 19.22 -3.71
CA LEU A 515 11.32 19.34 -4.61
C LEU A 515 10.12 18.64 -3.96
N GLU A 516 9.61 19.26 -2.89
CA GLU A 516 8.47 18.69 -2.15
C GLU A 516 7.22 18.60 -3.02
N ASP A 517 6.44 17.55 -2.82
CA ASP A 517 5.13 17.37 -3.48
C ASP A 517 4.10 18.36 -2.91
N LYS A 518 4.15 19.59 -3.41
CA LYS A 518 3.27 20.69 -3.01
C LYS A 518 2.86 21.52 -4.23
N TYR A 519 1.56 21.71 -4.40
CA TYR A 519 1.00 22.54 -5.47
C TYR A 519 1.66 23.91 -5.56
N ASP A 520 1.87 24.60 -4.43
CA ASP A 520 2.45 25.93 -4.39
C ASP A 520 3.90 25.99 -4.93
N LEU A 521 4.67 24.91 -4.74
CA LEU A 521 6.02 24.84 -5.33
C LEU A 521 5.95 24.87 -6.86
N TYR A 522 5.11 24.04 -7.44
CA TYR A 522 5.00 23.94 -8.90
C TYR A 522 4.34 25.16 -9.53
N LYS A 523 3.31 25.71 -8.88
CA LYS A 523 2.60 26.91 -9.34
C LYS A 523 3.47 28.16 -9.42
N GLN A 524 4.48 28.27 -8.55
CA GLN A 524 5.38 29.41 -8.47
C GLN A 524 6.56 29.34 -9.46
N MET A 525 6.74 28.24 -10.18
CA MET A 525 7.76 28.11 -11.22
C MET A 525 7.57 29.14 -12.34
N ASN A 526 8.64 29.49 -13.01
CA ASN A 526 8.61 30.43 -14.14
C ASN A 526 8.13 29.73 -15.40
N PHE A 527 6.85 29.80 -15.69
CA PHE A 527 6.25 29.22 -16.88
C PHE A 527 6.49 30.08 -18.10
N GLU A 528 6.94 29.44 -19.19
CA GLU A 528 7.09 30.02 -20.50
C GLU A 528 6.31 29.23 -21.55
N PRO A 529 5.93 29.83 -22.70
CA PRO A 529 5.29 29.10 -23.79
C PRO A 529 6.15 27.91 -24.26
N ILE A 530 5.52 26.73 -24.42
CA ILE A 530 6.21 25.54 -24.95
C ILE A 530 6.70 25.78 -26.37
N LYS A 531 8.01 25.74 -26.59
CA LYS A 531 8.65 25.81 -27.88
C LYS A 531 9.06 24.43 -28.43
N SER A 532 9.45 23.54 -27.52
CA SER A 532 9.83 22.15 -27.78
C SER A 532 9.61 21.31 -26.53
N LEU A 533 9.33 20.03 -26.69
CA LEU A 533 9.27 19.04 -25.60
C LEU A 533 10.59 18.28 -25.43
N VAL A 534 11.55 18.56 -26.33
CA VAL A 534 12.90 18.01 -26.28
C VAL A 534 13.93 19.14 -26.31
N ASP A 535 15.03 18.94 -25.60
CA ASP A 535 16.17 19.85 -25.61
C ASP A 535 16.97 19.79 -26.92
N ASP A 536 18.05 20.55 -27.00
CA ASP A 536 18.98 20.59 -28.16
C ASP A 536 19.73 19.26 -28.39
N LYS A 537 19.67 18.34 -27.43
CA LYS A 537 20.24 16.97 -27.49
C LYS A 537 19.17 15.92 -27.84
N GLY A 538 17.92 16.32 -28.09
CA GLY A 538 16.81 15.44 -28.39
C GLY A 538 16.25 14.68 -27.18
N GLN A 539 16.56 15.13 -25.95
CA GLN A 539 16.08 14.53 -24.71
C GLN A 539 14.78 15.21 -24.27
N ARG A 540 13.80 14.41 -23.76
CA ARG A 540 12.57 14.96 -23.19
C ARG A 540 12.91 15.90 -22.02
N ILE A 541 12.20 17.01 -21.91
CA ILE A 541 12.48 18.04 -20.91
C ILE A 541 11.68 17.74 -19.64
N PRO A 542 12.32 17.43 -18.49
CA PRO A 542 11.62 17.32 -17.21
C PRO A 542 11.21 18.72 -16.71
N GLY A 543 10.02 18.83 -16.10
CA GLY A 543 9.55 20.11 -15.57
C GLY A 543 8.07 20.12 -15.20
N ALA A 544 7.58 21.28 -14.87
CA ALA A 544 6.17 21.52 -14.70
C ALA A 544 5.53 21.98 -16.01
N TYR A 545 4.37 21.44 -16.34
CA TYR A 545 3.58 21.78 -17.53
C TYR A 545 2.22 22.28 -17.08
N ARG A 546 1.72 23.34 -17.72
CA ARG A 546 0.46 23.97 -17.33
C ARG A 546 -0.48 24.16 -18.52
N ALA A 547 -1.75 23.88 -18.26
CA ALA A 547 -2.85 24.13 -19.18
C ALA A 547 -4.09 24.66 -18.43
N THR A 548 -5.03 25.22 -19.19
CA THR A 548 -6.40 25.45 -18.75
C THR A 548 -7.39 24.79 -19.72
N PHE A 549 -8.51 24.34 -19.20
CA PHE A 549 -9.63 23.83 -19.98
C PHE A 549 -10.97 24.31 -19.42
N ASN A 550 -11.99 24.38 -20.27
CA ASN A 550 -13.27 24.96 -19.92
C ASN A 550 -14.39 23.94 -19.90
N LEU A 551 -15.22 23.98 -18.85
CA LEU A 551 -16.39 23.11 -18.68
C LEU A 551 -17.69 23.91 -18.63
N LYS A 552 -18.70 23.46 -19.39
CA LYS A 552 -20.06 23.98 -19.29
C LYS A 552 -20.79 23.47 -18.04
N LYS A 553 -20.59 22.20 -17.73
CA LYS A 553 -21.17 21.49 -16.59
C LYS A 553 -20.14 20.51 -16.04
N PRO A 554 -19.61 20.73 -14.83
CA PRO A 554 -18.70 19.78 -14.18
C PRO A 554 -19.39 18.44 -13.88
N SER A 555 -18.70 17.34 -14.10
CA SER A 555 -19.01 16.00 -13.61
C SER A 555 -17.73 15.20 -13.52
N ASP A 556 -17.80 13.97 -13.02
CA ASP A 556 -16.66 13.06 -12.93
C ASP A 556 -16.08 12.76 -14.33
N THR A 557 -14.78 12.53 -14.40
CA THR A 557 -14.10 12.16 -15.64
C THR A 557 -12.80 11.41 -15.31
N PHE A 558 -12.17 10.82 -16.32
CA PHE A 558 -10.84 10.18 -16.19
C PHE A 558 -9.87 10.89 -17.12
N LEU A 559 -8.91 11.62 -16.56
CA LEU A 559 -7.93 12.38 -17.33
C LEU A 559 -6.85 11.44 -17.89
N ASN A 560 -6.65 11.46 -19.20
CA ASN A 560 -5.74 10.57 -19.91
C ASN A 560 -4.32 11.13 -19.98
N PHE A 561 -3.35 10.37 -19.42
CA PHE A 561 -1.94 10.71 -19.37
C PHE A 561 -1.03 9.71 -20.11
N GLU A 562 -1.56 8.96 -21.04
CA GLU A 562 -0.81 7.97 -21.84
C GLU A 562 0.45 8.53 -22.53
N SER A 563 0.45 9.81 -22.92
CA SER A 563 1.55 10.47 -23.60
C SER A 563 2.60 11.07 -22.64
N TRP A 564 2.36 11.03 -21.34
CA TRP A 564 3.23 11.59 -20.31
C TRP A 564 4.29 10.58 -19.83
N GLY A 565 5.34 11.10 -19.19
CA GLY A 565 6.43 10.28 -18.69
C GLY A 565 6.19 9.72 -17.29
N LYS A 566 6.58 10.47 -16.27
CA LYS A 566 6.45 10.04 -14.86
C LYS A 566 6.37 11.27 -13.95
N GLY A 567 5.35 11.34 -13.11
CA GLY A 567 5.24 12.50 -12.22
C GLY A 567 3.94 12.60 -11.45
N LEU A 568 3.54 13.82 -11.14
CA LEU A 568 2.40 14.19 -10.29
C LEU A 568 1.47 15.16 -11.02
N VAL A 569 0.18 15.05 -10.75
CA VAL A 569 -0.86 15.88 -11.38
C VAL A 569 -1.65 16.65 -10.34
N TYR A 570 -1.90 17.92 -10.63
CA TYR A 570 -2.75 18.80 -9.84
C TYR A 570 -3.82 19.43 -10.72
N VAL A 571 -5.07 19.44 -10.25
CA VAL A 571 -6.19 20.14 -10.91
C VAL A 571 -6.84 21.07 -9.90
N ASN A 572 -6.94 22.37 -10.23
CA ASN A 572 -7.47 23.40 -9.33
C ASN A 572 -6.84 23.39 -7.92
N GLY A 573 -5.58 22.97 -7.80
CA GLY A 573 -4.88 22.83 -6.52
C GLY A 573 -5.09 21.51 -5.79
N HIS A 574 -5.95 20.62 -6.28
CA HIS A 574 -6.11 19.28 -5.73
C HIS A 574 -5.06 18.34 -6.30
N ALA A 575 -4.35 17.63 -5.44
CA ALA A 575 -3.41 16.59 -5.83
C ALA A 575 -4.17 15.35 -6.33
N MET A 576 -4.03 15.03 -7.62
CA MET A 576 -4.74 13.90 -8.24
C MET A 576 -4.03 12.59 -8.00
N GLY A 577 -2.73 12.56 -8.15
CA GLY A 577 -1.89 11.37 -7.96
C GLY A 577 -0.73 11.29 -8.91
N ARG A 578 -0.04 10.15 -8.82
CA ARG A 578 1.10 9.82 -9.67
C ARG A 578 0.64 9.28 -11.02
N ILE A 579 1.40 9.63 -12.05
CA ILE A 579 1.34 9.06 -13.40
C ILE A 579 2.67 8.39 -13.72
N TRP A 580 2.63 7.35 -14.55
CA TRP A 580 3.82 6.72 -15.09
C TRP A 580 3.50 6.01 -16.41
N GLU A 581 4.26 6.34 -17.49
CA GLU A 581 4.05 5.78 -18.83
C GLU A 581 4.00 4.26 -18.89
N ILE A 582 4.60 3.55 -17.94
CA ILE A 582 4.64 2.08 -17.95
C ILE A 582 3.27 1.42 -17.67
N GLY A 583 2.33 2.13 -17.03
CA GLY A 583 1.03 1.58 -16.66
C GLY A 583 1.08 0.60 -15.47
N PRO A 584 -0.02 -0.14 -15.21
CA PRO A 584 -1.21 -0.36 -16.06
C PRO A 584 -2.21 0.78 -16.05
N GLN A 585 -2.13 1.70 -15.08
CA GLN A 585 -2.98 2.87 -15.00
C GLN A 585 -2.47 3.98 -15.93
N GLN A 586 -3.31 4.39 -16.90
CA GLN A 586 -3.02 5.48 -17.83
C GLN A 586 -3.88 6.72 -17.57
N THR A 587 -5.00 6.57 -16.87
CA THR A 587 -5.90 7.66 -16.54
C THR A 587 -5.94 7.93 -15.04
N LEU A 588 -6.16 9.20 -14.65
CA LEU A 588 -6.45 9.57 -13.27
C LEU A 588 -7.92 9.95 -13.12
N TYR A 589 -8.58 9.39 -12.12
CA TYR A 589 -9.94 9.77 -11.75
C TYR A 589 -9.97 11.22 -11.28
N MET A 590 -10.85 12.03 -11.90
CA MET A 590 -11.08 13.44 -11.58
C MET A 590 -12.52 13.63 -11.12
N PRO A 591 -12.76 13.84 -9.81
CA PRO A 591 -14.11 14.06 -9.28
C PRO A 591 -14.70 15.39 -9.75
N GLY A 592 -15.93 15.36 -10.21
CA GLY A 592 -16.64 16.54 -10.66
C GLY A 592 -16.82 17.63 -9.60
N CYS A 593 -16.82 17.23 -8.31
CA CYS A 593 -16.91 18.18 -7.18
C CYS A 593 -15.65 19.05 -6.99
N TRP A 594 -14.52 18.70 -7.61
CA TRP A 594 -13.29 19.51 -7.63
C TRP A 594 -13.14 20.31 -8.93
N LEU A 595 -14.02 20.11 -9.90
CA LEU A 595 -14.09 20.86 -11.15
C LEU A 595 -15.02 22.07 -11.00
N LYS A 596 -14.73 23.10 -11.79
CA LYS A 596 -15.50 24.35 -11.85
C LYS A 596 -16.22 24.48 -13.18
N LYS A 597 -17.37 25.13 -13.16
CA LYS A 597 -17.97 25.65 -14.40
C LYS A 597 -17.09 26.80 -14.92
N GLY A 598 -16.72 26.77 -16.17
CA GLY A 598 -15.76 27.71 -16.78
C GLY A 598 -14.36 27.12 -16.72
N GLU A 599 -13.38 27.96 -16.46
CA GLU A 599 -11.96 27.62 -16.53
C GLU A 599 -11.49 26.76 -15.34
N ASN A 600 -10.71 25.71 -15.65
CA ASN A 600 -10.03 24.82 -14.73
C ASN A 600 -8.54 24.82 -15.08
N GLU A 601 -7.69 24.89 -14.07
CA GLU A 601 -6.23 24.81 -14.21
C GLU A 601 -5.75 23.38 -13.97
N ILE A 602 -4.82 22.93 -14.78
CA ILE A 602 -4.09 21.67 -14.59
C ILE A 602 -2.59 21.93 -14.64
N ILE A 603 -1.86 21.36 -13.66
CA ILE A 603 -0.39 21.36 -13.64
C ILE A 603 0.08 19.90 -13.53
N VAL A 604 0.98 19.51 -14.41
CA VAL A 604 1.67 18.22 -14.38
C VAL A 604 3.14 18.47 -14.11
N PHE A 605 3.68 17.93 -13.03
CA PHE A 605 5.10 17.87 -12.79
C PHE A 605 5.63 16.54 -13.29
N ASP A 606 6.33 16.53 -14.42
CA ASP A 606 6.85 15.34 -15.09
C ASP A 606 8.38 15.33 -15.04
N ILE A 607 8.95 14.37 -14.30
CA ILE A 607 10.40 14.25 -14.12
C ILE A 607 11.11 13.62 -15.34
N VAL A 608 10.37 13.02 -16.25
CA VAL A 608 10.88 12.42 -17.50
C VAL A 608 10.61 13.33 -18.70
N GLY A 609 9.48 14.05 -18.64
CA GLY A 609 8.93 14.86 -19.72
C GLY A 609 7.96 14.09 -20.62
N PRO A 610 6.91 14.74 -21.14
CA PRO A 610 5.91 14.13 -22.01
C PRO A 610 6.44 13.86 -23.43
N ARG A 611 5.84 12.89 -24.11
CA ARG A 611 5.99 12.69 -25.58
C ARG A 611 5.11 13.67 -26.35
N GLU A 612 3.91 13.91 -25.84
CA GLU A 612 2.95 14.91 -26.31
C GLU A 612 2.35 15.59 -25.07
N ALA A 613 2.42 16.92 -25.01
CA ALA A 613 1.89 17.68 -23.90
C ALA A 613 0.39 17.97 -24.09
N LYS A 614 -0.44 16.93 -23.96
CA LYS A 614 -1.90 16.98 -24.13
C LYS A 614 -2.61 16.13 -23.10
N CYS A 615 -3.91 16.39 -22.94
CA CYS A 615 -4.79 15.60 -22.09
C CYS A 615 -6.22 15.67 -22.63
N GLU A 616 -7.00 14.65 -22.35
CA GLU A 616 -8.44 14.59 -22.58
C GLU A 616 -9.13 13.98 -21.35
N GLY A 617 -10.44 14.15 -21.23
CA GLY A 617 -11.24 13.45 -20.23
C GLY A 617 -12.04 12.33 -20.87
N LEU A 618 -11.94 11.12 -20.30
CA LEU A 618 -12.68 9.95 -20.73
C LEU A 618 -13.84 9.64 -19.76
N ALA A 619 -14.92 9.05 -20.29
CA ALA A 619 -16.02 8.57 -19.45
C ALA A 619 -15.69 7.24 -18.75
N GLU A 620 -14.72 6.49 -19.25
CA GLU A 620 -14.26 5.21 -18.70
C GLU A 620 -12.75 5.27 -18.41
N PRO A 621 -12.26 4.59 -17.36
CA PRO A 621 -10.84 4.58 -17.03
C PRO A 621 -10.03 3.67 -17.95
N ILE A 622 -8.75 3.96 -18.12
CA ILE A 622 -7.73 3.06 -18.66
C ILE A 622 -6.81 2.66 -17.50
N ILE A 623 -7.05 1.46 -16.92
CA ILE A 623 -6.31 0.93 -15.77
C ILE A 623 -5.66 -0.44 -16.04
N ASN A 624 -5.69 -0.91 -17.29
CA ASN A 624 -5.23 -2.25 -17.71
C ASN A 624 -4.27 -2.20 -18.90
N GLN A 625 -3.60 -1.08 -19.15
CA GLN A 625 -2.74 -0.89 -20.31
C GLN A 625 -1.28 -0.71 -19.90
N LEU A 626 -0.46 -1.72 -20.14
CA LEU A 626 0.99 -1.67 -19.98
C LEU A 626 1.65 -1.18 -21.26
N GLN A 627 2.65 -0.31 -21.15
CA GLN A 627 3.41 0.14 -22.34
C GLN A 627 4.57 -0.78 -22.68
N GLN A 628 5.31 -1.30 -21.73
CA GLN A 628 6.28 -2.39 -21.87
C GLN A 628 6.56 -3.01 -20.50
N VAL A 629 6.22 -4.26 -20.27
CA VAL A 629 6.69 -4.98 -19.09
C VAL A 629 7.34 -6.27 -19.51
N LYS A 630 8.65 -6.39 -19.22
CA LYS A 630 9.23 -7.71 -19.01
C LYS A 630 8.84 -8.10 -17.58
N PRO A 631 8.12 -9.20 -17.38
CA PRO A 631 7.90 -9.73 -16.04
C PRO A 631 9.25 -9.87 -15.34
N LEU A 632 9.31 -9.53 -14.04
CA LEU A 632 10.50 -9.81 -13.25
C LEU A 632 10.63 -11.33 -13.15
N ILE A 633 11.66 -11.86 -13.76
CA ILE A 633 12.06 -13.28 -13.65
C ILE A 633 13.47 -13.34 -13.11
N HIS A 634 13.74 -14.33 -12.27
CA HIS A 634 15.04 -14.50 -11.59
C HIS A 634 16.00 -15.43 -12.37
N ARG A 635 15.78 -15.57 -13.66
CA ARG A 635 16.65 -16.33 -14.56
C ARG A 635 16.80 -15.58 -15.90
N THR A 636 18.03 -15.35 -16.29
CA THR A 636 18.34 -14.88 -17.65
C THR A 636 18.32 -16.07 -18.61
N ALA A 637 17.90 -15.87 -19.85
CA ALA A 637 17.89 -16.91 -20.87
C ALA A 637 19.28 -17.55 -21.03
N GLY A 638 19.35 -18.87 -20.93
CA GLY A 638 20.61 -19.66 -20.99
C GLY A 638 21.27 -19.91 -19.63
N GLU A 639 20.89 -19.20 -18.57
CA GLU A 639 21.42 -19.46 -17.23
C GLU A 639 20.97 -20.84 -16.70
N THR A 640 21.89 -21.54 -16.07
CA THR A 640 21.66 -22.84 -15.42
C THR A 640 22.37 -22.88 -14.09
N LEU A 641 21.71 -23.45 -13.07
CA LEU A 641 22.31 -23.70 -11.77
C LEU A 641 22.96 -25.10 -11.76
N ASP A 642 24.21 -25.17 -11.34
CA ASP A 642 24.95 -26.44 -11.22
C ASP A 642 25.06 -26.84 -9.74
N LEU A 643 24.24 -27.79 -9.32
CA LEU A 643 24.28 -28.38 -7.99
C LEU A 643 25.03 -29.70 -7.94
N SER A 644 25.65 -30.16 -9.03
CA SER A 644 26.25 -31.49 -9.13
C SER A 644 27.42 -31.72 -8.16
N ALA A 645 28.13 -30.66 -7.78
CA ALA A 645 29.24 -30.71 -6.80
C ALA A 645 28.78 -30.45 -5.35
N GLU A 646 27.51 -30.12 -5.15
CA GLU A 646 26.98 -29.70 -3.85
C GLU A 646 26.36 -30.89 -3.10
N LYS A 647 26.60 -30.97 -1.81
CA LYS A 647 25.97 -31.96 -0.94
C LYS A 647 24.75 -31.36 -0.28
N PRO A 648 23.56 -31.96 -0.42
CA PRO A 648 22.38 -31.45 0.25
C PRO A 648 22.54 -31.52 1.77
N ALA A 649 22.14 -30.41 2.44
CA ALA A 649 22.07 -30.35 3.91
C ALA A 649 20.89 -31.16 4.44
N LEU A 650 19.82 -31.27 3.62
CA LEU A 650 18.61 -32.04 3.91
C LEU A 650 18.09 -32.66 2.62
N THR A 651 17.71 -33.93 2.66
CA THR A 651 16.83 -34.58 1.68
C THR A 651 15.57 -35.02 2.43
N GLY A 652 14.42 -34.59 1.99
CA GLY A 652 13.17 -34.78 2.72
C GLY A 652 11.95 -34.87 1.84
N ALA A 653 10.80 -35.08 2.46
CA ALA A 653 9.52 -35.03 1.80
C ALA A 653 8.50 -34.26 2.66
N PHE A 654 7.75 -33.38 2.03
CA PHE A 654 6.58 -32.75 2.64
C PHE A 654 5.36 -33.67 2.54
N LYS A 655 4.42 -33.50 3.47
CA LYS A 655 3.17 -34.26 3.46
C LYS A 655 2.13 -33.56 2.61
N ALA A 656 1.15 -34.32 2.14
CA ALA A 656 -0.07 -33.68 1.56
C ALA A 656 -0.81 -32.88 2.65
N GLY A 657 -1.37 -31.78 2.27
CA GLY A 657 -2.10 -30.85 3.16
C GLY A 657 -1.83 -29.40 2.81
N ASN A 658 -2.49 -28.48 3.46
CA ASN A 658 -2.47 -27.04 3.20
C ASN A 658 -2.08 -26.19 4.43
N GLY A 659 -1.30 -26.74 5.34
CA GLY A 659 -0.78 -26.05 6.53
C GLY A 659 0.76 -26.03 6.56
N TRP A 660 1.30 -25.25 7.49
CA TRP A 660 2.74 -25.19 7.75
C TRP A 660 3.34 -26.56 8.08
N GLN A 661 4.46 -26.88 7.46
CA GLN A 661 5.20 -28.11 7.67
C GLN A 661 6.67 -27.80 7.97
N GLU A 662 7.25 -28.46 8.96
CA GLU A 662 8.65 -28.30 9.34
C GLU A 662 9.45 -29.56 9.04
N GLN A 663 10.64 -29.35 8.45
CA GLN A 663 11.64 -30.38 8.23
C GLN A 663 12.95 -29.97 8.88
N LYS A 664 13.46 -30.79 9.83
CA LYS A 664 14.68 -30.50 10.61
C LYS A 664 15.91 -31.09 9.96
N LEU A 665 17.00 -30.33 10.00
CA LEU A 665 18.32 -30.85 9.62
C LEU A 665 18.80 -31.85 10.68
N SER A 666 19.60 -32.82 10.24
CA SER A 666 20.23 -33.78 11.16
C SER A 666 21.26 -33.15 12.09
N SER A 667 21.86 -32.04 11.68
CA SER A 667 22.78 -31.18 12.46
C SER A 667 22.68 -29.75 11.96
N PRO A 668 22.87 -28.73 12.84
CA PRO A 668 22.89 -27.33 12.43
C PRO A 668 23.93 -27.07 11.34
N GLN A 669 23.57 -26.27 10.34
CA GLN A 669 24.45 -25.87 9.23
C GLN A 669 24.56 -24.33 9.22
N LYS A 670 25.77 -23.83 8.95
CA LYS A 670 26.00 -22.41 8.72
C LYS A 670 25.88 -22.07 7.25
N GLY A 671 25.21 -20.97 6.93
CA GLY A 671 25.15 -20.47 5.57
C GLY A 671 24.33 -19.19 5.44
N ARG A 672 24.59 -18.52 4.34
CA ARG A 672 23.87 -17.32 3.89
C ARG A 672 22.97 -17.62 2.71
N TYR A 673 23.38 -18.54 1.84
CA TYR A 673 22.63 -18.90 0.63
C TYR A 673 21.99 -20.26 0.79
N ILE A 674 20.73 -20.35 0.40
CA ILE A 674 19.99 -21.62 0.36
C ILE A 674 19.51 -21.89 -1.07
N ALA A 675 19.50 -23.14 -1.46
CA ALA A 675 18.83 -23.61 -2.67
C ALA A 675 17.83 -24.71 -2.29
N LEU A 676 16.57 -24.54 -2.65
CA LEU A 676 15.53 -25.56 -2.53
C LEU A 676 15.31 -26.17 -3.90
N GLU A 677 15.62 -27.47 -4.04
CA GLU A 677 15.41 -28.27 -5.24
C GLU A 677 14.18 -29.17 -5.04
N ALA A 678 13.06 -28.84 -5.67
CA ALA A 678 11.87 -29.68 -5.71
C ALA A 678 12.06 -30.81 -6.73
N LEU A 679 11.76 -32.04 -6.33
CA LEU A 679 11.97 -33.27 -7.13
C LEU A 679 10.65 -33.87 -7.63
N SER A 680 9.56 -33.62 -6.94
CA SER A 680 8.21 -34.09 -7.29
C SER A 680 7.13 -33.27 -6.59
N SER A 681 5.89 -33.36 -7.10
CA SER A 681 4.69 -32.81 -6.46
C SER A 681 3.80 -33.88 -5.84
N GLN A 682 2.89 -33.46 -4.95
CA GLN A 682 1.92 -34.35 -4.33
C GLN A 682 0.93 -34.96 -5.34
N ASP A 683 0.56 -34.20 -6.36
CA ASP A 683 -0.37 -34.58 -7.43
C ASP A 683 0.31 -35.20 -8.67
N GLY A 684 1.64 -35.34 -8.66
CA GLY A 684 2.45 -35.89 -9.75
C GLY A 684 2.53 -35.05 -11.01
N LYS A 685 2.06 -33.79 -10.99
CA LYS A 685 2.16 -32.87 -12.13
C LYS A 685 3.58 -32.30 -12.25
N PRO A 686 4.06 -32.05 -13.47
CA PRO A 686 5.38 -31.41 -13.70
C PRO A 686 5.28 -29.92 -13.47
N MET A 687 5.19 -29.53 -12.20
CA MET A 687 5.07 -28.17 -11.73
C MET A 687 5.34 -28.11 -10.22
N ALA A 688 6.04 -27.07 -9.74
CA ALA A 688 6.26 -26.80 -8.33
C ALA A 688 5.61 -25.50 -7.89
N CYS A 689 5.04 -25.47 -6.66
CA CYS A 689 4.50 -24.28 -6.03
C CYS A 689 4.95 -24.17 -4.58
N ILE A 690 5.26 -22.94 -4.14
CA ILE A 690 5.52 -22.56 -2.74
C ILE A 690 4.72 -21.29 -2.45
N ALA A 691 3.82 -21.32 -1.48
CA ALA A 691 3.17 -20.10 -1.03
C ALA A 691 4.11 -19.35 -0.07
N GLU A 692 4.64 -20.01 0.94
CA GLU A 692 5.50 -19.38 1.92
C GLU A 692 6.60 -20.32 2.43
N MET A 693 7.72 -19.73 2.86
CA MET A 693 8.83 -20.48 3.45
C MET A 693 9.48 -19.68 4.58
N TYR A 694 9.92 -20.40 5.63
CA TYR A 694 10.81 -19.88 6.65
C TYR A 694 12.03 -20.77 6.84
N ILE A 695 13.11 -20.16 7.29
CA ILE A 695 14.29 -20.83 7.83
C ILE A 695 14.32 -20.61 9.34
N VAL A 696 14.68 -21.68 10.09
CA VAL A 696 14.70 -21.67 11.55
C VAL A 696 16.17 -21.74 12.01
N ASN A 697 16.53 -20.85 12.97
CA ASN A 697 17.87 -20.77 13.54
C ASN A 697 18.10 -21.80 14.67
N ASP A 698 19.30 -21.78 15.27
CA ASP A 698 19.70 -22.68 16.36
C ASP A 698 19.00 -22.38 17.71
N LYS A 699 18.28 -21.25 17.81
CA LYS A 699 17.42 -20.92 18.95
C LYS A 699 15.97 -21.41 18.76
N GLY A 700 15.66 -21.99 17.61
CA GLY A 700 14.29 -22.39 17.25
C GLY A 700 13.42 -21.22 16.76
N GLU A 701 14.01 -20.09 16.39
CA GLU A 701 13.31 -18.90 15.92
C GLU A 701 13.29 -18.85 14.38
N ARG A 702 12.24 -18.34 13.80
CA ARG A 702 12.15 -17.99 12.37
C ARG A 702 13.13 -16.85 12.07
N ILE A 703 14.00 -17.01 11.08
CA ILE A 703 14.89 -15.96 10.61
C ILE A 703 14.07 -14.88 9.90
N SER A 704 14.38 -13.61 10.15
CA SER A 704 13.74 -12.49 9.45
C SER A 704 13.93 -12.62 7.95
N ARG A 705 12.86 -12.46 7.20
CA ARG A 705 12.83 -12.51 5.73
C ARG A 705 13.07 -11.14 5.06
N GLU A 706 13.17 -10.07 5.85
CA GLU A 706 13.41 -8.70 5.36
C GLU A 706 14.60 -8.57 4.41
N PRO A 707 15.78 -9.17 4.72
CA PRO A 707 16.94 -9.05 3.85
C PRO A 707 17.01 -10.12 2.74
N TRP A 708 15.98 -10.98 2.61
CA TRP A 708 16.02 -12.06 1.65
C TRP A 708 15.86 -11.56 0.22
N VAL A 709 16.62 -12.16 -0.70
CA VAL A 709 16.59 -11.86 -2.13
C VAL A 709 16.64 -13.15 -2.92
N VAL A 710 15.74 -13.32 -3.91
CA VAL A 710 15.83 -14.41 -4.87
C VAL A 710 17.02 -14.16 -5.79
N LYS A 711 17.95 -15.10 -5.85
CA LYS A 711 19.13 -15.07 -6.72
C LYS A 711 18.90 -15.78 -8.04
N TYR A 712 18.06 -16.82 -8.02
CA TYR A 712 17.76 -17.64 -9.19
C TYR A 712 16.47 -18.42 -8.97
N ALA A 713 15.68 -18.57 -10.00
CA ALA A 713 14.58 -19.53 -10.08
C ALA A 713 14.59 -20.14 -11.49
N ASP A 714 14.62 -21.46 -11.59
CA ASP A 714 14.73 -22.14 -12.89
C ASP A 714 13.51 -21.94 -13.80
N SER A 715 12.34 -21.71 -13.21
CA SER A 715 11.07 -21.51 -13.90
C SER A 715 10.13 -20.64 -13.07
N GLU A 716 9.42 -19.72 -13.71
CA GLU A 716 8.47 -18.80 -13.07
C GLU A 716 7.30 -18.53 -14.00
N SER A 717 6.08 -18.83 -13.58
CA SER A 717 4.86 -18.57 -14.34
C SER A 717 4.36 -17.14 -14.11
N VAL A 718 4.71 -16.24 -15.01
CA VAL A 718 4.43 -14.81 -14.87
C VAL A 718 3.50 -14.25 -15.97
N ALA A 719 3.12 -15.06 -16.97
CA ALA A 719 2.39 -14.58 -18.13
C ALA A 719 0.91 -14.24 -17.86
N GLN A 720 0.26 -14.96 -16.96
CA GLN A 720 -1.16 -14.78 -16.62
C GLN A 720 -1.34 -14.20 -15.22
N ASN A 721 -0.56 -14.68 -14.26
CA ASN A 721 -0.53 -14.21 -12.88
C ASN A 721 0.93 -14.04 -12.49
N ASN A 722 1.25 -13.00 -11.74
CA ASN A 722 2.60 -12.81 -11.25
C ASN A 722 2.93 -13.83 -10.15
N CYS A 723 3.28 -15.06 -10.55
CA CYS A 723 3.72 -16.14 -9.67
C CYS A 723 5.25 -16.27 -9.64
N ASN A 724 5.97 -15.15 -9.57
CA ASN A 724 7.42 -15.14 -9.48
C ASN A 724 7.93 -15.63 -8.11
N ALA A 725 9.24 -15.90 -8.03
CA ALA A 725 9.82 -16.54 -6.84
C ALA A 725 9.86 -15.63 -5.59
N ASP A 726 9.71 -14.32 -5.73
CA ASP A 726 9.58 -13.41 -4.59
C ASP A 726 8.37 -13.74 -3.71
N LYS A 727 7.36 -14.42 -4.28
CA LYS A 727 6.16 -14.86 -3.55
C LYS A 727 6.41 -15.90 -2.47
N ILE A 728 7.60 -16.51 -2.45
CA ILE A 728 7.96 -17.52 -1.44
C ILE A 728 8.11 -16.91 -0.03
N PHE A 729 8.33 -15.61 0.06
CA PHE A 729 8.55 -14.91 1.34
C PHE A 729 7.96 -13.50 1.37
N ASP A 730 6.89 -13.27 0.61
CA ASP A 730 6.18 -11.98 0.58
C ASP A 730 5.22 -11.77 1.76
N LEU A 731 5.18 -12.69 2.71
CA LEU A 731 4.34 -12.69 3.91
C LEU A 731 2.83 -12.83 3.62
N GLN A 732 2.47 -13.33 2.44
CA GLN A 732 1.08 -13.52 2.02
C GLN A 732 0.83 -14.99 1.66
N GLU A 733 0.22 -15.77 2.57
CA GLU A 733 -0.10 -17.17 2.34
C GLU A 733 -1.03 -17.42 1.12
N SER A 734 -1.68 -16.36 0.62
CA SER A 734 -2.55 -16.41 -0.56
C SER A 734 -1.83 -16.25 -1.89
N THR A 735 -0.60 -15.75 -1.89
CA THR A 735 0.27 -15.67 -3.08
C THR A 735 1.24 -16.84 -3.11
N TYR A 736 1.83 -17.13 -4.26
CA TYR A 736 2.74 -18.26 -4.37
C TYR A 736 3.66 -18.16 -5.58
N TRP A 737 4.86 -18.69 -5.45
CA TRP A 737 5.69 -19.05 -6.59
C TRP A 737 5.08 -20.26 -7.28
N LYS A 738 5.05 -20.23 -8.61
CA LYS A 738 4.65 -21.34 -9.47
C LYS A 738 5.57 -21.43 -10.68
N THR A 739 6.07 -22.62 -10.97
CA THR A 739 6.81 -22.88 -12.22
C THR A 739 5.85 -22.92 -13.41
N GLU A 740 6.37 -22.74 -14.63
CA GLU A 740 5.60 -22.93 -15.86
C GLU A 740 5.01 -24.35 -15.93
N GLU A 741 3.78 -24.46 -16.39
CA GLU A 741 3.09 -25.74 -16.52
C GLU A 741 3.79 -26.62 -17.55
N GLY A 742 4.01 -27.88 -17.22
CA GLY A 742 4.67 -28.84 -18.10
C GLY A 742 6.18 -28.82 -18.04
N SER A 743 6.79 -27.92 -17.25
CA SER A 743 8.23 -27.93 -17.03
C SER A 743 8.66 -29.17 -16.24
N PRO A 744 9.67 -29.93 -16.72
CA PRO A 744 10.11 -31.15 -16.03
C PRO A 744 10.89 -30.86 -14.75
N TYR A 745 10.72 -31.68 -13.74
CA TYR A 745 11.56 -31.67 -12.55
C TYR A 745 13.05 -31.98 -12.88
N PRO A 746 14.03 -31.52 -12.05
CA PRO A 746 13.85 -30.75 -10.81
C PRO A 746 13.58 -29.26 -11.04
N HIS A 747 12.90 -28.63 -10.06
CA HIS A 747 12.73 -27.19 -10.02
C HIS A 747 13.50 -26.59 -8.85
N THR A 748 14.22 -25.49 -9.07
CA THR A 748 15.12 -24.95 -8.06
C THR A 748 14.95 -23.45 -7.90
N VAL A 749 14.86 -23.00 -6.64
CA VAL A 749 14.96 -21.60 -6.26
C VAL A 749 16.15 -21.40 -5.34
N VAL A 750 16.93 -20.33 -5.58
CA VAL A 750 18.07 -19.90 -4.75
C VAL A 750 17.74 -18.60 -4.06
N ILE A 751 17.93 -18.55 -2.75
CA ILE A 751 17.65 -17.37 -1.93
C ILE A 751 18.91 -16.97 -1.17
N ASP A 752 19.27 -15.69 -1.20
CA ASP A 752 20.23 -15.05 -0.31
C ASP A 752 19.48 -14.58 0.95
N LEU A 753 19.87 -15.04 2.11
CA LEU A 753 19.28 -14.69 3.40
C LEU A 753 19.77 -13.32 3.93
N GLY A 754 20.66 -12.63 3.17
CA GLY A 754 21.22 -11.33 3.56
C GLY A 754 22.41 -11.42 4.53
N ALA A 755 22.45 -12.44 5.39
CA ALA A 755 23.53 -12.68 6.36
C ALA A 755 23.75 -14.19 6.57
N GLU A 756 24.89 -14.55 7.15
CA GLU A 756 25.17 -15.92 7.57
C GLU A 756 24.40 -16.27 8.85
N HIS A 757 23.69 -17.39 8.84
CA HIS A 757 22.92 -17.92 9.95
C HIS A 757 23.29 -19.37 10.27
N THR A 758 23.06 -19.79 11.52
CA THR A 758 23.07 -21.20 11.90
C THR A 758 21.67 -21.75 11.73
N ILE A 759 21.47 -22.61 10.73
CA ILE A 759 20.17 -23.11 10.29
C ILE A 759 19.94 -24.51 10.86
N THR A 760 18.74 -24.76 11.40
CA THR A 760 18.34 -26.03 12.00
C THR A 760 17.12 -26.67 11.33
N ALA A 761 16.28 -25.88 10.65
CA ALA A 761 15.09 -26.38 9.97
C ALA A 761 14.63 -25.47 8.83
N ILE A 762 13.85 -26.03 7.93
CA ILE A 762 13.04 -25.31 6.94
C ILE A 762 11.56 -25.53 7.26
N GLN A 763 10.79 -24.47 7.17
CA GLN A 763 9.34 -24.50 7.20
C GLN A 763 8.77 -24.14 5.84
N TYR A 764 7.82 -24.90 5.37
CA TYR A 764 7.19 -24.79 4.06
C TYR A 764 5.67 -24.67 4.22
N PHE A 765 5.07 -23.76 3.46
CA PHE A 765 3.64 -23.62 3.34
C PHE A 765 3.21 -23.82 1.87
N PRO A 766 2.42 -24.83 1.56
CA PRO A 766 1.87 -25.06 0.23
C PRO A 766 0.77 -24.04 -0.06
N ARG A 767 0.23 -24.09 -1.27
CA ARG A 767 -0.97 -23.29 -1.61
C ARG A 767 -2.12 -23.60 -0.64
N MET A 768 -2.90 -22.55 -0.32
CA MET A 768 -4.02 -22.64 0.63
C MET A 768 -5.18 -23.50 0.13
N GLU A 769 -5.41 -23.55 -1.17
CA GLU A 769 -6.53 -24.28 -1.76
C GLU A 769 -6.30 -25.81 -1.64
N GLU A 770 -7.27 -26.49 -1.12
CA GLU A 770 -7.22 -27.96 -0.99
C GLU A 770 -7.11 -28.64 -2.36
N GLY A 771 -6.10 -29.50 -2.51
CA GLY A 771 -5.82 -30.15 -3.78
C GLY A 771 -5.19 -29.28 -4.85
N ALA A 772 -4.71 -28.09 -4.49
CA ALA A 772 -4.01 -27.21 -5.43
C ALA A 772 -2.82 -27.92 -6.08
N PRO A 773 -2.67 -27.77 -7.42
CA PRO A 773 -1.61 -28.47 -8.14
C PRO A 773 -0.22 -27.90 -7.79
N GLY A 774 0.80 -28.80 -7.84
CA GLY A 774 2.20 -28.39 -7.72
C GLY A 774 2.74 -28.30 -6.29
N SER A 775 1.96 -28.63 -5.25
CA SER A 775 2.48 -28.72 -3.88
C SER A 775 3.66 -29.70 -3.84
N ILE A 776 4.81 -29.24 -3.33
CA ILE A 776 6.05 -30.02 -3.34
C ILE A 776 5.90 -31.28 -2.47
N LYS A 777 6.41 -32.42 -2.98
CA LYS A 777 6.54 -33.64 -2.21
C LYS A 777 7.99 -33.89 -1.85
N ASP A 778 8.78 -34.41 -2.75
CA ASP A 778 10.19 -34.72 -2.49
C ASP A 778 11.08 -33.54 -2.81
N PHE A 779 12.05 -33.27 -1.97
CA PHE A 779 12.94 -32.13 -2.13
C PHE A 779 14.35 -32.35 -1.56
N LYS A 780 15.29 -31.51 -1.99
CA LYS A 780 16.60 -31.33 -1.35
C LYS A 780 16.79 -29.85 -0.99
N LEU A 781 17.42 -29.62 0.15
CA LEU A 781 17.84 -28.30 0.60
C LEU A 781 19.38 -28.27 0.65
N TYR A 782 19.95 -27.24 0.02
CA TYR A 782 21.37 -26.94 0.07
C TYR A 782 21.62 -25.66 0.83
N ILE A 783 22.68 -25.58 1.62
CA ILE A 783 23.02 -24.45 2.47
C ILE A 783 24.50 -24.14 2.30
N LYS A 784 24.83 -22.86 2.02
CA LYS A 784 26.22 -22.41 1.80
C LYS A 784 26.48 -21.03 2.36
N SER A 785 27.72 -20.75 2.73
CA SER A 785 28.17 -19.40 3.08
C SER A 785 28.53 -18.57 1.84
N GLU A 786 28.90 -19.20 0.73
CA GLU A 786 29.21 -18.60 -0.56
C GLU A 786 28.05 -18.80 -1.55
N ASP A 787 27.91 -17.89 -2.53
CA ASP A 787 26.86 -17.97 -3.54
C ASP A 787 26.95 -19.23 -4.40
N PHE A 788 25.83 -19.69 -4.92
CA PHE A 788 25.77 -20.83 -5.84
C PHE A 788 26.28 -20.42 -7.23
N LYS A 789 26.92 -21.34 -7.92
CA LYS A 789 27.45 -21.09 -9.27
C LYS A 789 26.34 -21.18 -10.31
N ILE A 790 25.97 -20.04 -10.85
CA ILE A 790 25.07 -19.91 -12.01
C ILE A 790 25.95 -19.85 -13.25
N LYS A 791 25.74 -20.80 -14.20
CA LYS A 791 26.40 -20.83 -15.51
C LYS A 791 25.56 -20.14 -16.54
N LYS A 792 26.17 -19.28 -17.36
CA LYS A 792 25.58 -18.66 -18.54
C LYS A 792 25.72 -19.54 -19.75
#